data_a2ffe9dc7e7ec02c9d46cb642f2780ba
#
_entry.id   a2ffe9dc7e7ec02c9d46cb642f2780ba
#
_cell.length_a   1.000
_cell.length_b   1.000
_cell.length_c   1.000
_cell.angle_alpha   90.00
_cell.angle_beta   90.00
_cell.angle_gamma   90.00
#
_symmetry.space_group_name_H-M   'P 1'
#
loop_
_entity.id
_entity.type
_entity.pdbx_description
1 polymer ?
#
loop_
_entity_poly.entity_id
_entity_poly.type
_entity_poly.pdbx_seq_one_letter_code
_entity_poly.pdbx_strand_id
1 'polypeptide(L)'
;FAAAGIDSSKDLYAVIWTTTPWTIPSNMAISVHPRFDYTFFERRVGAAELCGEEDCSAVKCGQESDGDIYVVAQGLLGAFLADVGWDEKDIKVLGECKGQALELLNTKHPLVDRKSPIILGEHVTLDAGTGSVHTAPGHGLEDYEVGCRYGIEVFSPLDSRGVWTDAVKDKDLEGVPYYKGNAIVIEKLQNCGALLAQQDINHSYPHCWRCKNPVIYRATPQWFVKVDKFRDETLAAIKDVKWIPASGEARISNMVEGRTDWCISRQRAWGVPIPVFYCEDCGEVIVTDETIENVAKIFEKESSDAWVKYSAQELLPAGFKCPKCGKNHFKKENDIMDVWFDSGISWRAVVEKRSDVLGHTPVEMYLEGSDQHRGWFQSSLLTAMATEGKAPYKSVLTHGFVFGEDGRKMSKSLGNYIRPDEIIKTYGADILRLWAASVDYRNDTKIGNNIIKQLAEIFKKTRNTSRFLLGNLFDFNPAEDYVRYEDLTELDKFALYKLNQLIDTVTEAFDNYEFYKYFQQLQNFAAVDLSSFYLDIVKDRLYTAGKKSLSRRACQTVLYEILQTLVRILVPVMPHQAEDIWMSVPECQKCDKSGNSLESILLSDWPKARPEWNNSALEDEFSKILKAREVVTRAIEPLRADKKVGSSLEVAVYVSVNDNAVLKANEKELSNIFITSQAYITDEKPSDVLNEYKEDDYTVWVTKAEGEKCARCWKYRKLNSDGICQECLDAIK
;
A
#
# COMPACT_ATOMS: atom_id res chain seq x y z
N PHE A 1 -42.53 -8.57 38.83
CA PHE A 1 -43.97 -8.37 38.70
C PHE A 1 -44.57 -7.66 39.94
N ALA A 2 -44.40 -8.17 41.15
CA ALA A 2 -44.95 -7.55 42.35
C ALA A 2 -44.45 -6.11 42.60
N ALA A 3 -43.20 -5.79 42.28
CA ALA A 3 -42.62 -4.43 42.39
C ALA A 3 -43.20 -3.44 41.38
N ALA A 4 -43.72 -3.91 40.25
CA ALA A 4 -44.36 -3.11 39.20
C ALA A 4 -45.90 -3.12 39.33
N GLY A 5 -46.48 -3.75 40.38
CA GLY A 5 -47.92 -3.80 40.61
C GLY A 5 -48.71 -4.65 39.59
N ILE A 6 -48.01 -5.57 38.89
CA ILE A 6 -48.57 -6.39 37.81
C ILE A 6 -49.26 -7.64 38.39
N ASP A 7 -50.51 -7.86 37.99
CA ASP A 7 -51.26 -9.06 38.36
C ASP A 7 -50.64 -10.29 37.68
N SER A 8 -50.13 -11.23 38.49
CA SER A 8 -49.48 -12.47 38.01
C SER A 8 -50.49 -13.50 37.41
N SER A 9 -51.78 -13.22 37.43
CA SER A 9 -52.82 -14.08 36.83
C SER A 9 -53.03 -13.82 35.35
N LYS A 10 -52.49 -12.69 34.81
CA LYS A 10 -52.61 -12.29 33.39
C LYS A 10 -51.40 -12.74 32.57
N ASP A 11 -51.61 -12.99 31.29
CA ASP A 11 -50.59 -13.28 30.33
C ASP A 11 -49.75 -12.01 29.99
N LEU A 12 -48.43 -12.16 30.03
CA LEU A 12 -47.47 -11.09 29.74
C LEU A 12 -46.66 -11.42 28.49
N TYR A 13 -46.63 -10.49 27.56
CA TYR A 13 -45.97 -10.65 26.27
C TYR A 13 -44.74 -9.69 26.15
N ALA A 14 -43.58 -10.28 25.93
CA ALA A 14 -42.42 -9.51 25.44
C ALA A 14 -42.52 -9.33 23.92
N VAL A 15 -42.64 -8.08 23.48
CA VAL A 15 -42.81 -7.78 22.05
C VAL A 15 -41.47 -7.62 21.38
N ILE A 16 -41.23 -8.42 20.35
CA ILE A 16 -40.01 -8.31 19.51
C ILE A 16 -40.35 -7.77 18.13
N TRP A 17 -39.36 -7.22 17.46
CA TRP A 17 -39.45 -6.79 16.08
C TRP A 17 -38.32 -7.45 15.26
N THR A 18 -38.62 -7.89 14.03
CA THR A 18 -37.62 -8.51 13.14
C THR A 18 -37.88 -8.20 11.68
N THR A 19 -36.80 -8.04 10.91
CA THR A 19 -36.83 -7.97 9.44
C THR A 19 -36.61 -9.33 8.79
N THR A 20 -36.34 -10.37 9.57
CA THR A 20 -36.05 -11.73 9.11
C THR A 20 -36.90 -12.78 9.83
N PRO A 21 -38.22 -12.86 9.57
CA PRO A 21 -39.13 -13.78 10.27
C PRO A 21 -38.68 -15.24 10.21
N TRP A 22 -37.98 -15.65 9.16
CA TRP A 22 -37.45 -17.00 9.01
C TRP A 22 -36.48 -17.42 10.13
N THR A 23 -35.89 -16.47 10.89
CA THR A 23 -35.00 -16.78 12.03
C THR A 23 -35.78 -17.09 13.33
N ILE A 24 -37.06 -16.75 13.42
CA ILE A 24 -37.86 -16.96 14.64
C ILE A 24 -37.85 -18.43 15.13
N PRO A 25 -37.96 -19.48 14.28
CA PRO A 25 -37.86 -20.87 14.75
C PRO A 25 -36.53 -21.20 15.42
N SER A 26 -35.50 -20.40 15.14
CA SER A 26 -34.16 -20.50 15.77
C SER A 26 -33.96 -19.58 16.96
N ASN A 27 -34.99 -18.89 17.44
CA ASN A 27 -34.93 -18.05 18.64
C ASN A 27 -34.54 -18.87 19.87
N MET A 28 -33.55 -18.35 20.60
CA MET A 28 -33.02 -18.98 21.81
C MET A 28 -33.09 -18.05 23.03
N ALA A 29 -33.27 -16.74 22.82
CA ALA A 29 -33.36 -15.73 23.86
C ALA A 29 -34.05 -14.45 23.33
N ILE A 30 -34.32 -13.52 24.24
CA ILE A 30 -34.68 -12.13 23.91
C ILE A 30 -33.69 -11.21 24.60
N SER A 31 -32.97 -10.36 23.84
CA SER A 31 -32.02 -9.38 24.35
C SER A 31 -32.72 -8.06 24.68
N VAL A 32 -32.47 -7.52 25.88
CA VAL A 32 -32.88 -6.19 26.32
C VAL A 32 -31.71 -5.37 26.80
N HIS A 33 -31.78 -4.04 26.69
CA HIS A 33 -30.69 -3.19 27.14
C HIS A 33 -30.75 -2.97 28.65
N PRO A 34 -29.69 -3.18 29.45
CA PRO A 34 -29.72 -3.12 30.90
C PRO A 34 -30.20 -1.79 31.48
N ARG A 35 -29.88 -0.67 30.81
CA ARG A 35 -30.11 0.71 31.29
C ARG A 35 -31.38 1.35 30.74
N PHE A 36 -32.06 0.76 29.76
CA PHE A 36 -33.31 1.32 29.21
C PHE A 36 -34.48 1.05 30.17
N ASP A 37 -35.45 1.95 30.14
CA ASP A 37 -36.70 1.79 30.82
C ASP A 37 -37.68 1.02 29.92
N TYR A 38 -38.33 0.02 30.49
CA TYR A 38 -39.34 -0.82 29.83
C TYR A 38 -40.68 -0.61 30.49
N THR A 39 -41.69 -0.26 29.69
CA THR A 39 -43.05 0.02 30.13
C THR A 39 -43.93 -1.20 29.96
N PHE A 40 -44.62 -1.56 31.02
CA PHE A 40 -45.67 -2.56 31.02
C PHE A 40 -47.02 -1.87 30.85
N PHE A 41 -47.78 -2.26 29.87
CA PHE A 41 -49.09 -1.70 29.60
C PHE A 41 -50.09 -2.77 29.20
N GLU A 42 -51.33 -2.54 29.53
CA GLU A 42 -52.48 -3.37 29.21
C GLU A 42 -53.25 -2.73 28.06
N ARG A 43 -53.65 -3.51 27.05
CA ARG A 43 -54.54 -3.03 26.00
C ARG A 43 -55.99 -3.08 26.50
N ARG A 44 -56.70 -1.96 26.40
CA ARG A 44 -58.13 -1.86 26.66
C ARG A 44 -58.90 -2.24 25.39
N VAL A 45 -59.59 -3.37 25.42
CA VAL A 45 -60.42 -3.80 24.29
C VAL A 45 -61.83 -3.21 24.47
N GLY A 46 -62.19 -2.29 23.56
CA GLY A 46 -63.55 -1.70 23.60
C GLY A 46 -64.65 -2.75 23.34
N ALA A 47 -65.81 -2.56 23.94
CA ALA A 47 -66.94 -3.49 23.82
C ALA A 47 -67.39 -3.78 22.36
N ALA A 48 -67.02 -2.94 21.39
CA ALA A 48 -67.31 -3.13 19.97
C ALA A 48 -66.42 -4.19 19.28
N GLU A 49 -65.19 -4.41 19.77
CA GLU A 49 -64.23 -5.42 19.21
C GLU A 49 -64.48 -6.83 19.75
N LEU A 50 -65.26 -6.96 20.88
CA LEU A 50 -65.62 -8.23 21.51
C LEU A 50 -66.83 -8.92 20.84
N CYS A 51 -67.59 -8.13 20.05
CA CYS A 51 -68.74 -8.65 19.30
C CYS A 51 -68.35 -8.67 17.81
N GLY A 52 -68.16 -9.84 17.20
CA GLY A 52 -68.26 -9.98 15.75
C GLY A 52 -69.57 -9.41 15.27
N GLU A 53 -69.61 -8.80 14.08
CA GLU A 53 -70.69 -7.93 13.55
C GLU A 53 -72.10 -8.45 13.60
N GLU A 54 -72.51 -9.64 14.20
CA GLU A 54 -73.78 -10.21 14.07
C GLU A 54 -74.63 -10.43 15.37
N ASP A 55 -74.17 -10.22 16.60
CA ASP A 55 -75.01 -10.31 17.78
C ASP A 55 -74.62 -9.58 19.05
N CYS A 56 -74.94 -8.28 19.14
CA CYS A 56 -74.62 -7.41 20.29
C CYS A 56 -75.68 -7.50 21.44
N SER A 57 -76.55 -8.53 21.51
CA SER A 57 -77.64 -8.57 22.50
C SER A 57 -77.29 -9.20 23.86
N ALA A 58 -76.10 -9.77 24.02
CA ALA A 58 -75.78 -10.56 25.23
C ALA A 58 -74.57 -9.96 26.09
N VAL A 59 -73.90 -8.88 25.69
CA VAL A 59 -72.83 -8.31 26.49
C VAL A 59 -73.29 -6.99 27.10
N LYS A 60 -73.26 -6.87 28.44
CA LYS A 60 -73.48 -5.61 29.15
C LYS A 60 -72.55 -4.54 28.66
N CYS A 61 -73.09 -3.57 27.94
CA CYS A 61 -72.40 -2.39 27.52
C CYS A 61 -71.72 -1.72 28.73
N GLY A 62 -70.36 -1.72 28.79
CA GLY A 62 -69.63 -1.03 29.86
C GLY A 62 -68.65 -1.89 30.68
N GLN A 63 -68.44 -3.19 30.39
CA GLN A 63 -67.32 -3.93 30.97
C GLN A 63 -66.09 -3.88 30.01
N GLU A 64 -65.06 -3.14 30.39
CA GLU A 64 -63.72 -3.26 29.82
C GLU A 64 -63.23 -4.69 30.13
N SER A 65 -62.90 -5.48 29.11
CA SER A 65 -62.28 -6.76 29.38
C SER A 65 -60.78 -6.43 29.74
N ASP A 66 -60.34 -6.97 30.83
CA ASP A 66 -58.90 -6.91 31.20
C ASP A 66 -58.08 -7.57 30.09
N GLY A 67 -57.35 -6.74 29.29
CA GLY A 67 -56.59 -7.19 28.13
C GLY A 67 -55.24 -7.81 28.49
N ASP A 68 -54.55 -8.30 27.48
CA ASP A 68 -53.15 -8.79 27.58
C ASP A 68 -52.19 -7.69 27.99
N ILE A 69 -51.12 -8.04 28.71
CA ILE A 69 -50.06 -7.12 29.14
C ILE A 69 -48.86 -7.24 28.19
N TYR A 70 -48.40 -6.10 27.71
CA TYR A 70 -47.24 -6.01 26.79
C TYR A 70 -46.12 -5.27 27.43
N VAL A 71 -44.84 -5.62 27.01
CA VAL A 71 -43.63 -4.99 27.45
C VAL A 71 -42.85 -4.44 26.24
N VAL A 72 -42.60 -3.14 26.23
CA VAL A 72 -41.86 -2.42 25.20
C VAL A 72 -40.96 -1.39 25.87
N ALA A 73 -39.80 -1.06 25.27
CA ALA A 73 -38.95 0.01 25.76
C ALA A 73 -39.71 1.37 25.74
N GLN A 74 -39.65 2.11 26.84
CA GLN A 74 -40.36 3.40 26.99
C GLN A 74 -40.13 4.35 25.85
N GLY A 75 -38.85 4.50 25.43
CA GLY A 75 -38.45 5.39 24.34
C GLY A 75 -39.03 5.02 22.96
N LEU A 76 -39.57 3.81 22.81
CA LEU A 76 -40.15 3.31 21.56
C LEU A 76 -41.67 3.08 21.65
N LEU A 77 -42.28 3.32 22.80
CA LEU A 77 -43.70 3.02 23.00
C LEU A 77 -44.59 3.77 22.00
N GLY A 78 -44.36 5.06 21.78
CA GLY A 78 -45.18 5.83 20.82
C GLY A 78 -45.04 5.33 19.38
N ALA A 79 -43.84 5.00 18.95
CA ALA A 79 -43.59 4.44 17.62
C ALA A 79 -44.23 3.05 17.47
N PHE A 80 -44.11 2.19 18.49
CA PHE A 80 -44.73 0.90 18.51
C PHE A 80 -46.28 0.99 18.40
N LEU A 81 -46.92 1.88 19.17
CA LEU A 81 -48.36 2.08 19.10
C LEU A 81 -48.83 2.49 17.70
N ALA A 82 -48.07 3.37 17.04
CA ALA A 82 -48.35 3.76 15.66
C ALA A 82 -48.22 2.59 14.68
N ASP A 83 -47.18 1.75 14.84
CA ASP A 83 -46.94 0.59 13.98
C ASP A 83 -48.05 -0.50 14.10
N VAL A 84 -48.62 -0.68 15.29
CA VAL A 84 -49.70 -1.63 15.51
C VAL A 84 -51.09 -1.01 15.35
N GLY A 85 -51.17 0.29 15.06
CA GLY A 85 -52.44 1.01 14.87
C GLY A 85 -53.26 1.22 16.15
N TRP A 86 -52.60 1.34 17.30
CA TRP A 86 -53.26 1.62 18.60
C TRP A 86 -53.01 3.06 19.02
N ASP A 87 -54.04 3.67 19.64
CA ASP A 87 -53.93 4.99 20.25
C ASP A 87 -53.46 4.89 21.71
N GLU A 88 -52.80 5.94 22.24
CA GLU A 88 -52.44 6.04 23.68
C GLU A 88 -53.66 5.88 24.63
N LYS A 89 -54.86 6.29 24.18
CA LYS A 89 -56.12 6.09 24.95
C LYS A 89 -56.53 4.62 25.07
N ASP A 90 -56.05 3.77 24.16
CA ASP A 90 -56.38 2.33 24.10
C ASP A 90 -55.50 1.48 25.01
N ILE A 91 -54.56 2.13 25.71
CA ILE A 91 -53.67 1.43 26.64
C ILE A 91 -53.80 1.97 28.07
N LYS A 92 -53.42 1.14 29.03
CA LYS A 92 -53.21 1.52 30.42
C LYS A 92 -51.83 1.14 30.86
N VAL A 93 -50.98 2.12 31.13
CA VAL A 93 -49.63 1.88 31.69
C VAL A 93 -49.80 1.35 33.11
N LEU A 94 -49.17 0.21 33.39
CA LEU A 94 -49.21 -0.49 34.67
C LEU A 94 -47.98 -0.14 35.53
N GLY A 95 -46.81 -0.01 34.91
CA GLY A 95 -45.56 0.27 35.58
C GLY A 95 -44.36 0.25 34.65
N GLU A 96 -43.20 0.54 35.20
CA GLU A 96 -41.92 0.59 34.46
C GLU A 96 -40.81 -0.08 35.27
N CYS A 97 -39.81 -0.64 34.56
CA CYS A 97 -38.58 -1.14 35.18
C CYS A 97 -37.37 -0.96 34.25
N LYS A 98 -36.17 -1.01 34.82
CA LYS A 98 -34.97 -1.11 34.00
C LYS A 98 -34.85 -2.50 33.39
N GLY A 99 -34.26 -2.60 32.17
CA GLY A 99 -34.02 -3.88 31.52
C GLY A 99 -33.22 -4.86 32.38
N GLN A 100 -32.34 -4.37 33.25
CA GLN A 100 -31.63 -5.18 34.23
C GLN A 100 -32.59 -6.01 35.12
N ALA A 101 -33.79 -5.54 35.42
CA ALA A 101 -34.77 -6.25 36.24
C ALA A 101 -35.48 -7.37 35.49
N LEU A 102 -35.39 -7.41 34.16
CA LEU A 102 -35.95 -8.44 33.31
C LEU A 102 -35.01 -9.63 33.09
N GLU A 103 -33.75 -9.52 33.50
CA GLU A 103 -32.72 -10.54 33.29
C GLU A 103 -33.16 -11.91 33.81
N LEU A 104 -32.90 -12.94 33.00
CA LEU A 104 -33.21 -14.35 33.29
C LEU A 104 -34.71 -14.69 33.48
N LEU A 105 -35.63 -13.77 33.22
CA LEU A 105 -37.05 -14.13 33.07
C LEU A 105 -37.21 -15.01 31.83
N ASN A 106 -38.00 -16.09 31.97
CA ASN A 106 -38.23 -17.01 30.87
C ASN A 106 -39.51 -16.64 30.14
N THR A 107 -39.42 -16.49 28.83
CA THR A 107 -40.57 -16.40 27.94
C THR A 107 -40.81 -17.75 27.25
N LYS A 108 -42.04 -18.00 26.82
CA LYS A 108 -42.44 -19.17 26.02
C LYS A 108 -42.34 -18.81 24.54
N HIS A 109 -41.62 -19.62 23.77
CA HIS A 109 -41.55 -19.44 22.33
C HIS A 109 -42.91 -19.68 21.67
N PRO A 110 -43.37 -18.83 20.72
CA PRO A 110 -44.74 -18.96 20.17
C PRO A 110 -44.95 -20.18 19.27
N LEU A 111 -43.92 -20.66 18.57
CA LEU A 111 -44.05 -21.71 17.55
C LEU A 111 -43.48 -23.07 17.97
N VAL A 112 -42.57 -23.12 18.94
CA VAL A 112 -41.92 -24.37 19.38
C VAL A 112 -41.94 -24.49 20.89
N ASP A 113 -41.96 -25.72 21.41
CA ASP A 113 -41.87 -25.95 22.86
C ASP A 113 -40.49 -25.70 23.40
N ARG A 114 -40.15 -24.41 23.57
CA ARG A 114 -38.88 -23.91 24.04
C ARG A 114 -39.09 -22.70 24.96
N LYS A 115 -38.24 -22.59 25.98
CA LYS A 115 -38.13 -21.39 26.80
C LYS A 115 -37.08 -20.48 26.18
N SER A 116 -37.37 -19.19 26.08
CA SER A 116 -36.49 -18.16 25.62
C SER A 116 -36.20 -17.19 26.79
N PRO A 117 -35.04 -17.28 27.48
CA PRO A 117 -34.72 -16.36 28.56
C PRO A 117 -34.50 -14.95 28.04
N ILE A 118 -34.88 -13.96 28.85
CA ILE A 118 -34.49 -12.57 28.64
C ILE A 118 -33.04 -12.40 29.10
N ILE A 119 -32.17 -11.86 28.23
CA ILE A 119 -30.74 -11.62 28.49
C ILE A 119 -30.38 -10.17 28.25
N LEU A 120 -29.28 -9.71 28.83
CA LEU A 120 -28.80 -8.33 28.69
C LEU A 120 -27.84 -8.18 27.50
N GLY A 121 -28.19 -7.25 26.60
CA GLY A 121 -27.37 -6.95 25.42
C GLY A 121 -27.22 -5.44 25.20
N GLU A 122 -25.97 -4.94 25.21
CA GLU A 122 -25.68 -3.51 24.95
C GLU A 122 -25.86 -3.11 23.48
N HIS A 123 -26.02 -4.08 22.59
CA HIS A 123 -26.30 -3.86 21.16
C HIS A 123 -27.75 -3.45 20.89
N VAL A 124 -28.65 -3.58 21.87
CA VAL A 124 -30.05 -3.14 21.73
C VAL A 124 -30.07 -1.61 21.72
N THR A 125 -30.75 -1.03 20.72
CA THR A 125 -30.87 0.41 20.53
C THR A 125 -32.32 0.89 20.62
N LEU A 126 -32.52 2.22 20.62
CA LEU A 126 -33.84 2.85 20.55
C LEU A 126 -34.11 3.48 19.17
N ASP A 127 -33.44 3.05 18.14
CA ASP A 127 -33.58 3.62 16.80
C ASP A 127 -34.80 3.06 16.04
N ALA A 128 -35.18 1.82 16.34
CA ALA A 128 -36.33 1.13 15.70
C ALA A 128 -36.77 -0.05 16.53
N GLY A 129 -38.00 -0.54 16.26
CA GLY A 129 -38.56 -1.75 16.85
C GLY A 129 -39.18 -1.51 18.22
N THR A 130 -38.96 -2.45 19.15
CA THR A 130 -39.59 -2.47 20.47
C THR A 130 -38.63 -2.35 21.65
N GLY A 131 -37.30 -2.27 21.37
CA GLY A 131 -36.27 -2.34 22.41
C GLY A 131 -36.05 -3.73 23.00
N SER A 132 -36.75 -4.74 22.47
CA SER A 132 -36.52 -6.15 22.77
C SER A 132 -36.14 -6.85 21.47
N VAL A 133 -34.93 -7.43 21.42
CA VAL A 133 -34.38 -8.04 20.21
C VAL A 133 -34.50 -9.55 20.31
N HIS A 134 -35.19 -10.13 19.32
CA HIS A 134 -35.15 -11.57 19.07
C HIS A 134 -33.69 -12.03 18.86
N THR A 135 -33.25 -12.98 19.67
CA THR A 135 -31.85 -13.43 19.70
C THR A 135 -31.75 -14.88 19.22
N ALA A 136 -31.06 -15.05 18.07
CA ALA A 136 -30.80 -16.36 17.46
C ALA A 136 -29.28 -16.51 17.23
N PRO A 137 -28.51 -17.06 18.19
CA PRO A 137 -27.05 -17.16 18.13
C PRO A 137 -26.49 -17.86 16.90
N GLY A 138 -27.29 -18.68 16.23
CA GLY A 138 -26.93 -19.33 14.96
C GLY A 138 -27.05 -18.45 13.72
N HIS A 139 -27.63 -17.23 13.82
CA HIS A 139 -28.00 -16.40 12.68
C HIS A 139 -27.68 -14.91 12.81
N GLY A 140 -26.95 -14.50 13.86
CA GLY A 140 -26.46 -13.13 14.08
C GLY A 140 -25.15 -13.11 14.83
N LEU A 141 -24.26 -12.17 14.52
CA LEU A 141 -22.97 -12.05 15.21
C LEU A 141 -23.15 -11.54 16.65
N GLU A 142 -23.89 -10.46 16.81
CA GLU A 142 -24.22 -9.89 18.12
C GLU A 142 -25.01 -10.89 18.97
N ASP A 143 -25.92 -11.64 18.36
CA ASP A 143 -26.69 -12.71 19.01
C ASP A 143 -25.77 -13.84 19.49
N TYR A 144 -24.78 -14.22 18.68
CA TYR A 144 -23.76 -15.21 19.03
C TYR A 144 -22.93 -14.74 20.22
N GLU A 145 -22.42 -13.51 20.16
CA GLU A 145 -21.56 -12.96 21.23
C GLU A 145 -22.28 -12.85 22.56
N VAL A 146 -23.52 -12.35 22.56
CA VAL A 146 -24.32 -12.25 23.79
C VAL A 146 -24.76 -13.64 24.26
N GLY A 147 -25.13 -14.52 23.34
CA GLY A 147 -25.53 -15.89 23.65
C GLY A 147 -24.41 -16.69 24.31
N CYS A 148 -23.18 -16.56 23.82
CA CYS A 148 -22.00 -17.20 24.42
C CYS A 148 -21.76 -16.75 25.87
N ARG A 149 -21.97 -15.47 26.20
CA ARG A 149 -21.83 -14.94 27.57
C ARG A 149 -22.79 -15.59 28.57
N TYR A 150 -23.98 -15.97 28.08
CA TYR A 150 -25.02 -16.63 28.87
C TYR A 150 -25.02 -18.16 28.73
N GLY A 151 -24.05 -18.74 27.97
CA GLY A 151 -23.97 -20.19 27.75
C GLY A 151 -25.16 -20.74 26.93
N ILE A 152 -25.79 -19.92 26.09
CA ILE A 152 -26.92 -20.30 25.24
C ILE A 152 -26.39 -21.10 24.03
N GLU A 153 -27.07 -22.18 23.71
CA GLU A 153 -26.75 -23.03 22.57
C GLU A 153 -26.80 -22.26 21.25
N VAL A 154 -25.79 -22.48 20.39
CA VAL A 154 -25.76 -21.95 19.04
C VAL A 154 -26.54 -22.84 18.09
N PHE A 155 -27.85 -22.58 18.01
CA PHE A 155 -28.76 -23.39 17.23
C PHE A 155 -28.91 -22.82 15.80
N SER A 156 -28.53 -23.62 14.79
CA SER A 156 -28.64 -23.25 13.38
C SER A 156 -29.13 -24.43 12.55
N PRO A 157 -30.46 -24.61 12.40
CA PRO A 157 -31.05 -25.77 11.74
C PRO A 157 -31.12 -25.67 10.21
N LEU A 158 -30.16 -24.94 9.59
CA LEU A 158 -30.05 -24.87 8.13
C LEU A 158 -28.83 -25.68 7.65
N ASP A 159 -28.98 -26.37 6.51
CA ASP A 159 -27.88 -27.03 5.83
C ASP A 159 -26.98 -26.01 5.07
N SER A 160 -25.95 -26.50 4.38
CA SER A 160 -24.98 -25.66 3.60
C SER A 160 -25.64 -24.96 2.39
N ARG A 161 -26.85 -25.36 2.00
CA ARG A 161 -27.62 -24.74 0.91
C ARG A 161 -28.65 -23.74 1.43
N GLY A 162 -28.72 -23.52 2.76
CA GLY A 162 -29.71 -22.68 3.40
C GLY A 162 -31.10 -23.33 3.41
N VAL A 163 -31.18 -24.65 3.43
CA VAL A 163 -32.41 -25.43 3.50
C VAL A 163 -32.60 -25.90 4.94
N TRP A 164 -33.84 -25.81 5.45
CA TRP A 164 -34.18 -26.28 6.78
C TRP A 164 -34.02 -27.79 6.92
N THR A 165 -33.32 -28.22 7.96
CA THR A 165 -33.15 -29.64 8.31
C THR A 165 -34.24 -30.11 9.29
N ASP A 166 -34.26 -31.40 9.54
CA ASP A 166 -35.15 -32.03 10.57
C ASP A 166 -34.91 -31.49 12.00
N ALA A 167 -33.71 -30.86 12.24
CA ALA A 167 -33.39 -30.22 13.50
C ALA A 167 -34.35 -29.08 13.90
N VAL A 168 -35.02 -28.45 12.93
CA VAL A 168 -36.04 -27.43 13.21
C VAL A 168 -37.28 -28.02 13.91
N LYS A 169 -37.51 -29.33 13.79
CA LYS A 169 -38.64 -30.08 14.34
C LYS A 169 -40.03 -29.53 13.89
N ASP A 170 -40.07 -29.00 12.70
CA ASP A 170 -41.26 -28.44 12.06
C ASP A 170 -41.36 -28.98 10.61
N LYS A 171 -42.38 -29.82 10.34
CA LYS A 171 -42.52 -30.48 9.05
C LYS A 171 -42.86 -29.55 7.89
N ASP A 172 -43.44 -28.39 8.16
CA ASP A 172 -43.78 -27.40 7.12
C ASP A 172 -42.52 -26.62 6.68
N LEU A 173 -41.51 -26.57 7.52
CA LEU A 173 -40.21 -25.91 7.23
C LEU A 173 -39.14 -26.91 6.73
N GLU A 174 -39.20 -28.17 7.17
CA GLU A 174 -38.21 -29.19 6.78
C GLU A 174 -38.12 -29.33 5.24
N GLY A 175 -36.91 -29.24 4.68
CA GLY A 175 -36.70 -29.30 3.24
C GLY A 175 -36.98 -28.00 2.48
N VAL A 176 -37.47 -26.94 3.15
CA VAL A 176 -37.79 -25.66 2.54
C VAL A 176 -36.53 -24.73 2.57
N PRO A 177 -36.23 -24.01 1.49
CA PRO A 177 -35.16 -22.95 1.51
C PRO A 177 -35.58 -21.78 2.42
N TYR A 178 -34.60 -21.20 3.16
CA TYR A 178 -34.82 -20.13 4.15
C TYR A 178 -35.66 -18.96 3.62
N TYR A 179 -35.43 -18.53 2.37
CA TYR A 179 -36.14 -17.38 1.78
C TYR A 179 -37.63 -17.61 1.56
N LYS A 180 -38.07 -18.88 1.49
CA LYS A 180 -39.49 -19.24 1.47
C LYS A 180 -40.08 -19.39 2.88
N GLY A 181 -39.21 -19.50 3.89
CA GLY A 181 -39.64 -19.67 5.28
C GLY A 181 -40.34 -18.45 5.86
N ASN A 182 -40.07 -17.24 5.36
CA ASN A 182 -40.71 -16.01 5.86
C ASN A 182 -42.26 -16.13 5.82
N ALA A 183 -42.81 -16.50 4.67
CA ALA A 183 -44.28 -16.61 4.51
C ALA A 183 -44.87 -17.67 5.44
N ILE A 184 -44.21 -18.83 5.57
CA ILE A 184 -44.68 -19.94 6.44
C ILE A 184 -44.66 -19.52 7.91
N VAL A 185 -43.58 -18.86 8.35
CA VAL A 185 -43.44 -18.42 9.74
C VAL A 185 -44.46 -17.33 10.07
N ILE A 186 -44.68 -16.36 9.18
CA ILE A 186 -45.68 -15.32 9.35
C ILE A 186 -47.08 -15.94 9.48
N GLU A 187 -47.46 -16.86 8.59
CA GLU A 187 -48.76 -17.56 8.65
C GLU A 187 -48.91 -18.32 9.99
N LYS A 188 -47.87 -19.00 10.45
CA LYS A 188 -47.92 -19.70 11.75
C LYS A 188 -48.11 -18.75 12.93
N LEU A 189 -47.42 -17.59 12.91
CA LEU A 189 -47.55 -16.57 13.95
C LEU A 189 -48.96 -15.94 13.95
N GLN A 190 -49.54 -15.74 12.77
CA GLN A 190 -50.95 -15.32 12.65
C GLN A 190 -51.89 -16.35 13.24
N ASN A 191 -51.75 -17.62 12.86
CA ASN A 191 -52.61 -18.72 13.30
C ASN A 191 -52.55 -18.97 14.81
N CYS A 192 -51.43 -18.71 15.47
CA CYS A 192 -51.31 -18.84 16.92
C CYS A 192 -51.56 -17.53 17.70
N GLY A 193 -51.92 -16.42 17.01
CA GLY A 193 -52.23 -15.14 17.63
C GLY A 193 -50.99 -14.37 18.14
N ALA A 194 -49.77 -14.75 17.72
CA ALA A 194 -48.55 -14.13 18.17
C ALA A 194 -48.01 -13.04 17.23
N LEU A 195 -48.69 -12.73 16.13
CA LEU A 195 -48.36 -11.64 15.22
C LEU A 195 -49.22 -10.41 15.52
N LEU A 196 -48.61 -9.31 15.99
CA LEU A 196 -49.31 -8.06 16.29
C LEU A 196 -49.47 -7.18 15.04
N ALA A 197 -48.44 -7.03 14.24
CA ALA A 197 -48.45 -6.23 13.01
C ALA A 197 -47.44 -6.75 12.01
N GLN A 198 -47.65 -6.42 10.74
CA GLN A 198 -46.75 -6.68 9.63
C GLN A 198 -46.73 -5.48 8.69
N GLN A 199 -45.56 -5.07 8.26
CA GLN A 199 -45.38 -4.01 7.25
C GLN A 199 -44.21 -4.32 6.33
N ASP A 200 -44.28 -3.82 5.11
CA ASP A 200 -43.17 -3.91 4.16
C ASP A 200 -42.19 -2.72 4.38
N ILE A 201 -40.93 -3.03 4.53
CA ILE A 201 -39.90 -2.03 4.70
C ILE A 201 -38.85 -2.15 3.62
N ASN A 202 -38.24 -1.00 3.24
CA ASN A 202 -37.10 -0.97 2.33
C ASN A 202 -35.82 -0.63 3.11
N HIS A 203 -34.87 -1.56 3.14
CA HIS A 203 -33.61 -1.40 3.85
C HIS A 203 -32.44 -1.98 3.08
N SER A 204 -31.21 -1.58 3.46
CA SER A 204 -29.98 -2.15 2.91
C SER A 204 -29.81 -3.58 3.36
N TYR A 205 -29.54 -4.49 2.41
CA TYR A 205 -29.31 -5.90 2.70
C TYR A 205 -27.99 -6.38 2.07
N PRO A 206 -27.16 -7.17 2.78
CA PRO A 206 -25.89 -7.65 2.27
C PRO A 206 -26.09 -8.66 1.14
N HIS A 207 -25.35 -8.43 0.02
CA HIS A 207 -25.36 -9.31 -1.14
C HIS A 207 -23.97 -9.85 -1.43
N CYS A 208 -23.90 -11.05 -1.96
CA CYS A 208 -22.66 -11.64 -2.43
C CYS A 208 -22.02 -10.75 -3.50
N TRP A 209 -20.79 -10.31 -3.29
CA TRP A 209 -20.07 -9.45 -4.23
C TRP A 209 -19.90 -10.09 -5.62
N ARG A 210 -19.94 -11.44 -5.70
CA ARG A 210 -19.74 -12.21 -6.94
C ARG A 210 -21.03 -12.50 -7.69
N CYS A 211 -21.99 -13.18 -7.05
CA CYS A 211 -23.24 -13.59 -7.69
C CYS A 211 -24.40 -12.61 -7.46
N LYS A 212 -24.21 -11.57 -6.64
CA LYS A 212 -25.21 -10.53 -6.32
C LYS A 212 -26.47 -11.03 -5.61
N ASN A 213 -26.52 -12.29 -5.21
CA ASN A 213 -27.63 -12.81 -4.42
C ASN A 213 -27.51 -12.39 -2.95
N PRO A 214 -28.64 -12.30 -2.22
CA PRO A 214 -28.65 -12.05 -0.79
C PRO A 214 -27.83 -13.10 -0.04
N VAL A 215 -27.17 -12.70 1.04
CA VAL A 215 -26.43 -13.59 1.94
C VAL A 215 -27.12 -13.65 3.30
N ILE A 216 -26.92 -14.75 4.04
CA ILE A 216 -27.37 -14.91 5.41
C ILE A 216 -26.22 -15.25 6.34
N TYR A 217 -26.43 -14.97 7.63
CA TYR A 217 -25.57 -15.46 8.69
C TYR A 217 -26.01 -16.87 9.09
N ARG A 218 -25.05 -17.79 9.18
CA ARG A 218 -25.26 -19.17 9.59
C ARG A 218 -24.04 -19.68 10.38
N ALA A 219 -24.23 -20.04 11.62
CA ALA A 219 -23.18 -20.66 12.41
C ALA A 219 -22.85 -22.05 11.86
N THR A 220 -21.58 -22.34 11.71
CA THR A 220 -21.05 -23.64 11.29
C THR A 220 -19.78 -23.96 12.07
N PRO A 221 -19.47 -25.22 12.34
CA PRO A 221 -18.17 -25.61 12.86
C PRO A 221 -17.07 -25.17 11.91
N GLN A 222 -16.04 -24.51 12.45
CA GLN A 222 -14.92 -23.98 11.67
C GLN A 222 -13.61 -24.20 12.44
N TRP A 223 -12.49 -24.16 11.71
CA TRP A 223 -11.16 -24.17 12.29
C TRP A 223 -10.64 -22.76 12.51
N PHE A 224 -10.16 -22.49 13.73
CA PHE A 224 -9.66 -21.19 14.13
C PHE A 224 -8.23 -21.27 14.66
N VAL A 225 -7.40 -20.30 14.30
CA VAL A 225 -6.15 -19.98 15.01
C VAL A 225 -6.52 -19.01 16.14
N LYS A 226 -6.23 -19.39 17.38
CA LYS A 226 -6.52 -18.57 18.57
C LYS A 226 -5.48 -17.49 18.75
N VAL A 227 -5.72 -16.32 18.13
CA VAL A 227 -4.78 -15.18 18.11
C VAL A 227 -4.52 -14.62 19.51
N ASP A 228 -5.50 -14.66 20.41
CA ASP A 228 -5.38 -14.17 21.78
C ASP A 228 -4.19 -14.78 22.54
N LYS A 229 -3.77 -16.00 22.18
CA LYS A 229 -2.67 -16.70 22.88
C LYS A 229 -1.29 -16.11 22.63
N PHE A 230 -1.11 -15.34 21.55
CA PHE A 230 0.18 -14.78 21.15
C PHE A 230 0.07 -13.33 20.61
N ARG A 231 -1.03 -12.64 20.90
CA ARG A 231 -1.26 -11.25 20.46
C ARG A 231 -0.23 -10.30 21.02
N ASP A 232 0.04 -10.37 22.34
CA ASP A 232 0.95 -9.44 23.03
C ASP A 232 2.38 -9.61 22.52
N GLU A 233 2.82 -10.86 22.33
CA GLU A 233 4.12 -11.17 21.73
C GLU A 233 4.20 -10.68 20.28
N THR A 234 3.09 -10.78 19.53
CA THR A 234 3.03 -10.25 18.16
C THR A 234 3.16 -8.73 18.14
N LEU A 235 2.47 -8.03 19.02
CA LEU A 235 2.58 -6.58 19.16
C LEU A 235 3.98 -6.13 19.60
N ALA A 236 4.67 -6.92 20.40
CA ALA A 236 6.06 -6.69 20.76
C ALA A 236 7.00 -6.89 19.55
N ALA A 237 6.83 -7.98 18.79
CA ALA A 237 7.64 -8.29 17.61
C ALA A 237 7.48 -7.26 16.48
N ILE A 238 6.30 -6.62 16.33
CA ILE A 238 6.07 -5.54 15.36
C ILE A 238 7.03 -4.37 15.56
N LYS A 239 7.40 -4.04 16.81
CA LYS A 239 8.29 -2.92 17.14
C LYS A 239 9.74 -3.16 16.73
N ASP A 240 10.14 -4.41 16.59
CA ASP A 240 11.49 -4.80 16.15
C ASP A 240 11.64 -4.79 14.61
N VAL A 241 10.54 -4.61 13.87
CA VAL A 241 10.54 -4.56 12.41
C VAL A 241 10.72 -3.12 11.92
N LYS A 242 11.59 -2.90 10.94
CA LYS A 242 11.74 -1.59 10.27
C LYS A 242 10.60 -1.38 9.28
N TRP A 243 9.69 -0.47 9.59
CA TRP A 243 8.55 -0.10 8.72
C TRP A 243 8.90 1.08 7.82
N ILE A 244 8.65 0.96 6.53
CA ILE A 244 8.89 1.98 5.50
C ILE A 244 7.61 2.17 4.67
N PRO A 245 6.87 3.29 4.87
CA PRO A 245 7.07 4.36 5.85
C PRO A 245 6.79 3.92 7.29
N ALA A 246 7.30 4.66 8.28
CA ALA A 246 7.15 4.34 9.71
C ALA A 246 5.68 4.21 10.17
N SER A 247 4.73 4.88 9.51
CA SER A 247 3.30 4.75 9.79
C SER A 247 2.74 3.32 9.61
N GLY A 248 3.48 2.45 8.92
CA GLY A 248 3.15 1.03 8.78
C GLY A 248 3.08 0.29 10.11
N GLU A 249 3.92 0.66 11.10
CA GLU A 249 3.91 0.08 12.43
C GLU A 249 2.58 0.28 13.15
N ALA A 250 2.12 1.52 13.24
CA ALA A 250 0.83 1.82 13.88
C ALA A 250 -0.34 1.13 13.15
N ARG A 251 -0.27 1.07 11.82
CA ARG A 251 -1.32 0.44 11.01
C ARG A 251 -1.45 -1.05 11.28
N ILE A 252 -0.34 -1.81 11.29
CA ILE A 252 -0.37 -3.25 11.55
C ILE A 252 -0.71 -3.53 13.02
N SER A 253 -0.19 -2.73 13.96
CA SER A 253 -0.46 -2.86 15.40
C SER A 253 -1.95 -2.75 15.69
N ASN A 254 -2.63 -1.70 15.20
CA ASN A 254 -4.07 -1.54 15.38
C ASN A 254 -4.88 -2.71 14.78
N MET A 255 -4.41 -3.27 13.64
CA MET A 255 -5.06 -4.42 13.01
C MET A 255 -4.87 -5.72 13.78
N VAL A 256 -3.74 -5.89 14.49
CA VAL A 256 -3.48 -7.06 15.34
C VAL A 256 -4.17 -6.91 16.69
N GLU A 257 -4.16 -5.72 17.29
CA GLU A 257 -4.82 -5.42 18.57
C GLU A 257 -6.32 -5.71 18.51
N GLY A 258 -7.00 -5.21 17.48
CA GLY A 258 -8.43 -5.42 17.27
C GLY A 258 -8.79 -6.75 16.57
N ARG A 259 -7.84 -7.68 16.39
CA ARG A 259 -8.11 -8.91 15.65
C ARG A 259 -8.77 -9.96 16.54
N THR A 260 -9.88 -10.50 16.05
CA THR A 260 -10.49 -11.72 16.59
C THR A 260 -9.72 -12.98 16.15
N ASP A 261 -10.11 -14.15 16.66
CA ASP A 261 -9.57 -15.44 16.20
C ASP A 261 -9.67 -15.58 14.68
N TRP A 262 -8.66 -16.15 14.06
CA TRP A 262 -8.58 -16.29 12.61
C TRP A 262 -9.20 -17.58 12.15
N CYS A 263 -10.38 -17.52 11.52
CA CYS A 263 -11.00 -18.64 10.84
C CYS A 263 -10.15 -19.04 9.61
N ILE A 264 -9.55 -20.21 9.67
CA ILE A 264 -8.68 -20.74 8.60
C ILE A 264 -9.35 -21.73 7.67
N SER A 265 -10.56 -22.21 7.97
CA SER A 265 -11.30 -23.15 7.12
C SER A 265 -12.16 -22.43 6.09
N ARG A 266 -12.25 -23.02 4.89
CA ARG A 266 -13.05 -22.52 3.77
C ARG A 266 -13.78 -23.65 3.07
N GLN A 267 -15.07 -23.44 2.76
CA GLN A 267 -15.93 -24.36 2.01
C GLN A 267 -15.79 -24.08 0.51
N ARG A 268 -14.63 -24.49 -0.08
CA ARG A 268 -14.34 -24.34 -1.51
C ARG A 268 -13.79 -25.64 -2.06
N ALA A 269 -13.99 -25.86 -3.36
CA ALA A 269 -13.50 -27.06 -4.03
C ALA A 269 -12.01 -27.01 -4.39
N TRP A 270 -11.43 -25.82 -4.49
CA TRP A 270 -10.02 -25.64 -4.88
C TRP A 270 -9.24 -24.95 -3.74
N GLY A 271 -8.20 -25.61 -3.28
CA GLY A 271 -7.29 -25.12 -2.24
C GLY A 271 -6.57 -26.27 -1.55
N VAL A 272 -5.72 -25.93 -0.58
CA VAL A 272 -4.99 -26.91 0.24
C VAL A 272 -5.97 -27.48 1.30
N PRO A 273 -6.19 -28.80 1.36
CA PRO A 273 -7.09 -29.38 2.33
C PRO A 273 -6.54 -29.27 3.76
N ILE A 274 -7.42 -29.20 4.74
CA ILE A 274 -7.06 -29.27 6.16
C ILE A 274 -6.85 -30.75 6.53
N PRO A 275 -5.65 -31.18 6.94
CA PRO A 275 -5.31 -32.57 7.13
C PRO A 275 -5.81 -33.12 8.49
N VAL A 276 -7.10 -33.08 8.71
CA VAL A 276 -7.77 -33.52 9.93
C VAL A 276 -8.73 -34.66 9.63
N PHE A 277 -8.85 -35.59 10.59
CA PHE A 277 -9.77 -36.70 10.51
C PHE A 277 -10.72 -36.70 11.71
N TYR A 278 -11.84 -37.40 11.57
CA TYR A 278 -12.83 -37.55 12.62
C TYR A 278 -13.17 -39.04 12.80
N CYS A 279 -13.18 -39.50 14.02
CA CYS A 279 -13.66 -40.84 14.33
C CYS A 279 -15.20 -40.88 14.17
N GLU A 280 -15.70 -41.73 13.28
CA GLU A 280 -17.16 -41.85 13.05
C GLU A 280 -17.89 -42.49 14.21
N ASP A 281 -17.21 -43.27 15.07
CA ASP A 281 -17.82 -43.97 16.19
C ASP A 281 -17.99 -43.11 17.45
N CYS A 282 -17.09 -42.17 17.72
CA CYS A 282 -17.11 -41.38 18.94
C CYS A 282 -16.97 -39.86 18.72
N GLY A 283 -16.88 -39.41 17.49
CA GLY A 283 -16.78 -38.00 17.13
C GLY A 283 -15.41 -37.36 17.44
N GLU A 284 -14.42 -38.13 17.91
CA GLU A 284 -13.11 -37.57 18.28
C GLU A 284 -12.40 -36.97 17.08
N VAL A 285 -11.82 -35.77 17.28
CA VAL A 285 -11.02 -35.05 16.29
C VAL A 285 -9.59 -35.60 16.32
N ILE A 286 -9.12 -36.06 15.18
CA ILE A 286 -7.79 -36.64 15.01
C ILE A 286 -6.91 -35.67 14.26
N VAL A 287 -5.99 -35.05 14.99
CA VAL A 287 -4.95 -34.16 14.51
C VAL A 287 -3.71 -34.34 15.38
N THR A 288 -2.76 -35.15 14.95
CA THR A 288 -1.55 -35.50 15.67
C THR A 288 -0.34 -35.32 14.74
N ASP A 289 0.85 -35.16 15.31
CA ASP A 289 2.08 -35.07 14.52
C ASP A 289 2.23 -36.27 13.58
N GLU A 290 1.95 -37.49 14.09
CA GLU A 290 2.02 -38.73 13.28
C GLU A 290 1.09 -38.68 12.07
N THR A 291 -0.17 -38.25 12.24
CA THR A 291 -1.14 -38.20 11.14
C THR A 291 -0.80 -37.09 10.13
N ILE A 292 -0.36 -35.93 10.62
CA ILE A 292 0.07 -34.83 9.76
C ILE A 292 1.31 -35.19 8.95
N GLU A 293 2.33 -35.79 9.58
CA GLU A 293 3.55 -36.23 8.89
C GLU A 293 3.27 -37.30 7.83
N ASN A 294 2.36 -38.25 8.12
CA ASN A 294 1.97 -39.23 7.14
C ASN A 294 1.32 -38.61 5.92
N VAL A 295 0.39 -37.70 6.12
CA VAL A 295 -0.27 -36.95 5.03
C VAL A 295 0.77 -36.12 4.26
N ALA A 296 1.69 -35.43 4.95
CA ALA A 296 2.75 -34.66 4.32
C ALA A 296 3.64 -35.51 3.40
N LYS A 297 4.02 -36.69 3.84
CA LYS A 297 4.81 -37.66 3.01
C LYS A 297 4.05 -38.11 1.76
N ILE A 298 2.72 -38.27 1.84
CA ILE A 298 1.88 -38.59 0.70
C ILE A 298 1.80 -37.39 -0.25
N PHE A 299 1.58 -36.20 0.28
CA PHE A 299 1.49 -34.97 -0.51
C PHE A 299 2.82 -34.64 -1.22
N GLU A 300 3.96 -34.94 -0.61
CA GLU A 300 5.27 -34.76 -1.22
C GLU A 300 5.45 -35.60 -2.49
N LYS A 301 4.83 -36.77 -2.53
CA LYS A 301 4.90 -37.70 -3.67
C LYS A 301 3.84 -37.43 -4.74
N GLU A 302 2.62 -37.09 -4.34
CA GLU A 302 1.44 -37.10 -5.21
C GLU A 302 0.67 -35.76 -5.23
N SER A 303 1.19 -34.70 -4.63
CA SER A 303 0.51 -33.43 -4.38
C SER A 303 -0.66 -33.54 -3.39
N SER A 304 -1.26 -32.38 -3.06
CA SER A 304 -2.46 -32.31 -2.20
C SER A 304 -3.70 -32.96 -2.84
N ASP A 305 -3.67 -33.28 -4.12
CA ASP A 305 -4.73 -34.02 -4.81
C ASP A 305 -4.97 -35.41 -4.21
N ALA A 306 -3.94 -35.98 -3.56
CA ALA A 306 -4.05 -37.20 -2.81
C ALA A 306 -5.18 -37.18 -1.76
N TRP A 307 -5.46 -36.00 -1.18
CA TRP A 307 -6.57 -35.84 -0.22
C TRP A 307 -7.93 -36.17 -0.84
N VAL A 308 -8.15 -35.81 -2.09
CA VAL A 308 -9.39 -36.11 -2.81
C VAL A 308 -9.42 -37.57 -3.31
N LYS A 309 -8.25 -38.05 -3.74
CA LYS A 309 -8.09 -39.38 -4.38
C LYS A 309 -8.26 -40.53 -3.38
N TYR A 310 -7.70 -40.41 -2.18
CA TYR A 310 -7.64 -41.51 -1.22
C TYR A 310 -8.71 -41.35 -0.10
N SER A 311 -9.11 -42.51 0.47
CA SER A 311 -9.98 -42.60 1.65
C SER A 311 -9.24 -42.12 2.91
N ALA A 312 -9.98 -41.86 4.00
CA ALA A 312 -9.36 -41.53 5.28
C ALA A 312 -8.40 -42.63 5.78
N GLN A 313 -8.76 -43.89 5.59
CA GLN A 313 -7.96 -45.06 6.02
C GLN A 313 -6.64 -45.17 5.24
N GLU A 314 -6.61 -44.80 3.97
CA GLU A 314 -5.41 -44.80 3.14
C GLU A 314 -4.49 -43.62 3.45
N LEU A 315 -5.02 -42.55 3.94
CA LEU A 315 -4.25 -41.32 4.33
C LEU A 315 -3.72 -41.40 5.77
N LEU A 316 -4.31 -42.24 6.59
CA LEU A 316 -3.82 -42.48 7.95
C LEU A 316 -2.68 -43.48 8.01
N PRO A 317 -1.82 -43.48 9.05
CA PRO A 317 -0.80 -44.52 9.24
C PRO A 317 -1.40 -45.91 9.27
N ALA A 318 -0.67 -46.89 8.75
CA ALA A 318 -1.15 -48.27 8.69
C ALA A 318 -1.53 -48.81 10.09
N GLY A 319 -2.77 -49.30 10.20
CA GLY A 319 -3.27 -49.85 11.48
C GLY A 319 -3.64 -48.80 12.52
N PHE A 320 -3.75 -47.52 12.15
CA PHE A 320 -4.13 -46.43 13.05
C PHE A 320 -5.51 -46.72 13.70
N LYS A 321 -5.59 -46.45 15.00
CA LYS A 321 -6.82 -46.59 15.81
C LYS A 321 -7.12 -45.28 16.55
N CYS A 322 -8.40 -44.99 16.69
CA CYS A 322 -8.84 -43.83 17.46
C CYS A 322 -8.28 -43.88 18.91
N PRO A 323 -7.56 -42.86 19.36
CA PRO A 323 -6.96 -42.84 20.70
C PRO A 323 -8.00 -42.87 21.81
N LYS A 324 -9.25 -42.47 21.54
CA LYS A 324 -10.34 -42.41 22.53
C LYS A 324 -11.16 -43.71 22.62
N CYS A 325 -11.55 -44.31 21.49
CA CYS A 325 -12.42 -45.45 21.48
C CYS A 325 -11.80 -46.75 20.93
N GLY A 326 -10.57 -46.70 20.39
CA GLY A 326 -9.84 -47.85 19.84
C GLY A 326 -10.34 -48.35 18.49
N LYS A 327 -11.37 -47.75 17.90
CA LYS A 327 -11.94 -48.16 16.62
C LYS A 327 -11.20 -47.49 15.44
N ASN A 328 -11.53 -47.91 14.22
CA ASN A 328 -10.79 -47.55 13.00
C ASN A 328 -11.68 -47.01 11.87
N HIS A 329 -12.88 -46.50 12.17
CA HIS A 329 -13.75 -45.87 11.20
C HIS A 329 -13.51 -44.37 11.22
N PHE A 330 -13.01 -43.80 10.12
CA PHE A 330 -12.63 -42.39 10.05
C PHE A 330 -13.19 -41.75 8.80
N LYS A 331 -13.62 -40.51 8.96
CA LYS A 331 -13.85 -39.56 7.86
C LYS A 331 -12.85 -38.45 7.90
N LYS A 332 -12.55 -37.87 6.74
CA LYS A 332 -11.61 -36.74 6.60
C LYS A 332 -12.38 -35.42 6.55
N GLU A 333 -11.69 -34.34 6.92
CA GLU A 333 -12.19 -32.98 6.75
C GLU A 333 -12.38 -32.67 5.26
N ASN A 334 -13.42 -31.92 4.93
CA ASN A 334 -13.73 -31.50 3.55
C ASN A 334 -13.39 -30.03 3.29
N ASP A 335 -13.16 -29.24 4.35
CA ASP A 335 -12.79 -27.86 4.22
C ASP A 335 -11.33 -27.71 3.77
N ILE A 336 -11.07 -26.64 3.06
CA ILE A 336 -9.72 -26.25 2.65
C ILE A 336 -9.20 -25.10 3.52
N MET A 337 -7.89 -24.89 3.52
CA MET A 337 -7.28 -23.76 4.20
C MET A 337 -7.62 -22.43 3.53
N ASP A 338 -7.67 -21.36 4.33
CA ASP A 338 -7.70 -19.99 3.84
C ASP A 338 -6.47 -19.73 2.98
N VAL A 339 -6.64 -19.19 1.77
CA VAL A 339 -5.53 -18.82 0.87
C VAL A 339 -4.53 -17.85 1.52
N TRP A 340 -4.98 -17.06 2.49
CA TRP A 340 -4.09 -16.22 3.28
C TRP A 340 -3.21 -17.01 4.25
N PHE A 341 -3.64 -18.20 4.66
CA PHE A 341 -2.77 -19.12 5.39
C PHE A 341 -1.71 -19.69 4.46
N ASP A 342 -2.09 -20.15 3.25
CA ASP A 342 -1.16 -20.68 2.26
C ASP A 342 -0.07 -19.65 1.90
N SER A 343 -0.45 -18.43 1.58
CA SER A 343 0.52 -17.35 1.32
C SER A 343 1.27 -16.91 2.59
N GLY A 344 0.63 -16.98 3.73
CA GLY A 344 1.21 -16.61 5.03
C GLY A 344 2.39 -17.48 5.46
N ILE A 345 2.47 -18.73 5.00
CA ILE A 345 3.58 -19.64 5.31
C ILE A 345 4.73 -19.61 4.29
N SER A 346 4.71 -18.69 3.32
CA SER A 346 5.75 -18.59 2.26
C SER A 346 7.16 -18.42 2.82
N TRP A 347 7.33 -17.77 3.96
CA TRP A 347 8.59 -17.65 4.67
C TRP A 347 9.19 -19.02 5.03
N ARG A 348 8.36 -20.02 5.39
CA ARG A 348 8.77 -21.39 5.72
C ARG A 348 8.76 -22.29 4.48
N ALA A 349 7.65 -22.31 3.75
CA ALA A 349 7.44 -23.23 2.62
C ALA A 349 8.37 -22.94 1.43
N VAL A 350 8.83 -21.70 1.27
CA VAL A 350 9.69 -21.26 0.16
C VAL A 350 11.08 -20.88 0.67
N VAL A 351 11.19 -19.87 1.54
CA VAL A 351 12.49 -19.32 1.93
C VAL A 351 13.35 -20.36 2.66
N GLU A 352 12.83 -20.97 3.71
CA GLU A 352 13.61 -21.98 4.47
C GLU A 352 13.90 -23.26 3.65
N LYS A 353 12.97 -23.66 2.78
CA LYS A 353 13.18 -24.80 1.88
C LYS A 353 14.18 -24.53 0.78
N ARG A 354 14.38 -23.28 0.43
CA ARG A 354 15.34 -22.80 -0.58
C ARG A 354 16.46 -21.96 0.04
N SER A 355 16.85 -22.27 1.27
CA SER A 355 17.86 -21.51 2.01
C SER A 355 19.23 -21.47 1.33
N ASP A 356 19.53 -22.44 0.47
CA ASP A 356 20.70 -22.48 -0.41
C ASP A 356 20.76 -21.31 -1.40
N VAL A 357 19.62 -20.74 -1.79
CA VAL A 357 19.49 -19.65 -2.76
C VAL A 357 18.90 -18.38 -2.12
N LEU A 358 17.90 -18.53 -1.26
CA LEU A 358 17.07 -17.41 -0.73
C LEU A 358 17.50 -16.94 0.66
N GLY A 359 18.50 -17.58 1.30
CA GLY A 359 18.93 -17.26 2.66
C GLY A 359 18.00 -17.83 3.73
N HIS A 360 17.85 -17.13 4.84
CA HIS A 360 17.14 -17.60 6.02
C HIS A 360 16.11 -16.59 6.50
N THR A 361 15.15 -17.07 7.32
CA THR A 361 14.24 -16.21 8.06
C THR A 361 14.87 -15.68 9.36
N PRO A 362 14.55 -14.42 9.76
CA PRO A 362 13.72 -13.46 9.06
C PRO A 362 14.40 -12.91 7.81
N VAL A 363 13.64 -12.77 6.72
CA VAL A 363 14.13 -12.19 5.46
C VAL A 363 14.37 -10.68 5.61
N GLU A 364 15.19 -10.11 4.75
CA GLU A 364 15.56 -8.69 4.82
C GLU A 364 14.36 -7.78 4.62
N MET A 365 13.47 -8.09 3.66
CA MET A 365 12.36 -7.21 3.33
C MET A 365 11.15 -7.96 2.74
N TYR A 366 9.94 -7.59 3.21
CA TYR A 366 8.69 -7.78 2.49
C TYR A 366 8.30 -6.48 1.80
N LEU A 367 7.89 -6.56 0.53
CA LEU A 367 7.54 -5.40 -0.29
C LEU A 367 6.22 -5.65 -1.02
N GLU A 368 5.20 -4.84 -0.69
CA GLU A 368 3.89 -4.88 -1.33
C GLU A 368 3.10 -3.57 -1.10
N GLY A 369 1.88 -3.53 -1.62
CA GLY A 369 0.95 -2.44 -1.44
C GLY A 369 0.41 -2.32 -0.01
N SER A 370 -0.14 -1.16 0.28
CA SER A 370 -0.64 -0.82 1.62
C SER A 370 -1.83 -1.66 2.09
N ASP A 371 -2.56 -2.32 1.18
CA ASP A 371 -3.65 -3.25 1.49
C ASP A 371 -3.15 -4.54 2.17
N GLN A 372 -1.87 -4.90 1.99
CA GLN A 372 -1.29 -6.12 2.53
C GLN A 372 -1.03 -6.07 4.05
N HIS A 373 -1.22 -4.93 4.71
CA HIS A 373 -1.30 -4.89 6.17
C HIS A 373 -2.47 -5.74 6.71
N ARG A 374 -3.54 -5.91 5.92
CA ARG A 374 -4.64 -6.83 6.21
C ARG A 374 -4.62 -8.08 5.31
N GLY A 375 -3.52 -8.40 4.73
CA GLY A 375 -3.30 -9.54 3.86
C GLY A 375 -2.00 -10.25 4.19
N TRP A 376 -1.09 -10.32 3.24
CA TRP A 376 0.14 -11.11 3.33
C TRP A 376 1.07 -10.71 4.47
N PHE A 377 1.25 -9.42 4.77
CA PHE A 377 2.08 -8.99 5.90
C PHE A 377 1.55 -9.54 7.23
N GLN A 378 0.24 -9.45 7.44
CA GLN A 378 -0.39 -9.91 8.68
C GLN A 378 -0.43 -11.43 8.75
N SER A 379 -0.81 -12.14 7.66
CA SER A 379 -0.90 -13.60 7.68
C SER A 379 0.48 -14.25 7.88
N SER A 380 1.53 -13.70 7.26
CA SER A 380 2.91 -14.15 7.47
C SER A 380 3.38 -13.91 8.91
N LEU A 381 3.06 -12.74 9.47
CA LEU A 381 3.39 -12.43 10.86
C LEU A 381 2.69 -13.39 11.82
N LEU A 382 1.38 -13.58 11.68
CA LEU A 382 0.60 -14.44 12.57
C LEU A 382 1.03 -15.92 12.52
N THR A 383 1.32 -16.44 11.32
CA THR A 383 1.80 -17.83 11.20
C THR A 383 3.18 -18.01 11.82
N ALA A 384 4.09 -17.05 11.61
CA ALA A 384 5.44 -17.11 12.19
C ALA A 384 5.43 -16.93 13.71
N MET A 385 4.62 -16.01 14.23
CA MET A 385 4.47 -15.82 15.68
C MET A 385 3.86 -17.05 16.36
N ALA A 386 2.85 -17.68 15.73
CA ALA A 386 2.20 -18.87 16.28
C ALA A 386 3.13 -20.10 16.34
N THR A 387 4.15 -20.19 15.47
CA THR A 387 5.02 -21.36 15.34
C THR A 387 6.44 -21.15 15.85
N GLU A 388 7.02 -19.96 15.60
CA GLU A 388 8.42 -19.64 15.89
C GLU A 388 8.59 -18.54 16.95
N GLY A 389 7.52 -17.82 17.30
CA GLY A 389 7.56 -16.73 18.28
C GLY A 389 8.34 -15.48 17.83
N LYS A 390 8.56 -15.30 16.53
CA LYS A 390 9.29 -14.15 15.95
C LYS A 390 8.75 -13.75 14.59
N ALA A 391 8.95 -12.47 14.22
CA ALA A 391 8.54 -11.97 12.91
C ALA A 391 9.35 -12.63 11.78
N PRO A 392 8.73 -12.93 10.62
CA PRO A 392 9.41 -13.60 9.50
C PRO A 392 10.24 -12.64 8.63
N TYR A 393 10.22 -11.35 8.89
CA TYR A 393 10.88 -10.29 8.13
C TYR A 393 11.52 -9.25 9.06
N LYS A 394 12.63 -8.65 8.60
CA LYS A 394 13.36 -7.57 9.31
C LYS A 394 12.79 -6.19 8.97
N SER A 395 12.30 -6.03 7.74
CA SER A 395 11.69 -4.78 7.29
C SER A 395 10.48 -5.04 6.40
N VAL A 396 9.58 -4.05 6.36
CA VAL A 396 8.42 -4.02 5.46
C VAL A 396 8.41 -2.69 4.73
N LEU A 397 8.51 -2.74 3.40
CA LEU A 397 8.36 -1.58 2.55
C LEU A 397 6.98 -1.60 1.90
N THR A 398 6.25 -0.50 2.08
CA THR A 398 4.86 -0.38 1.61
C THR A 398 4.74 0.72 0.57
N HIS A 399 4.12 0.41 -0.56
CA HIS A 399 3.80 1.39 -1.58
C HIS A 399 2.30 1.67 -1.68
N GLY A 400 1.96 2.84 -2.25
CA GLY A 400 0.59 3.23 -2.60
C GLY A 400 0.11 2.54 -3.88
N PHE A 401 -1.08 2.94 -4.33
CA PHE A 401 -1.68 2.44 -5.57
C PHE A 401 -1.31 3.30 -6.77
N VAL A 402 -1.40 2.69 -7.96
CA VAL A 402 -1.19 3.39 -9.23
C VAL A 402 -2.54 3.73 -9.86
N PHE A 403 -2.76 5.02 -10.11
CA PHE A 403 -3.95 5.56 -10.75
C PHE A 403 -3.65 5.99 -12.18
N GLY A 404 -4.67 6.10 -13.00
CA GLY A 404 -4.57 6.77 -14.29
C GLY A 404 -4.20 8.25 -14.14
N GLU A 405 -3.78 8.90 -15.25
CA GLU A 405 -3.41 10.32 -15.27
C GLU A 405 -4.57 11.22 -14.80
N ASP A 406 -5.82 10.76 -15.01
CA ASP A 406 -7.05 11.39 -14.56
C ASP A 406 -7.31 11.27 -13.04
N GLY A 407 -6.45 10.58 -12.31
CA GLY A 407 -6.59 10.34 -10.87
C GLY A 407 -7.63 9.29 -10.49
N ARG A 408 -8.16 8.53 -11.45
CA ARG A 408 -9.11 7.44 -11.18
C ARG A 408 -8.39 6.10 -11.14
N LYS A 409 -8.99 5.15 -10.39
CA LYS A 409 -8.52 3.76 -10.41
C LYS A 409 -8.55 3.21 -11.82
N MET A 410 -7.44 2.65 -12.26
CA MET A 410 -7.36 2.03 -13.58
C MET A 410 -8.26 0.80 -13.67
N SER A 411 -9.09 0.75 -14.71
CA SER A 411 -9.90 -0.43 -15.03
C SER A 411 -10.08 -0.58 -16.54
N LYS A 412 -10.22 -1.82 -16.98
CA LYS A 412 -10.47 -2.11 -18.42
C LYS A 412 -11.81 -1.52 -18.89
N SER A 413 -12.82 -1.49 -18.01
CA SER A 413 -14.14 -0.95 -18.30
C SER A 413 -14.16 0.58 -18.49
N LEU A 414 -13.25 1.30 -17.86
CA LEU A 414 -13.10 2.76 -18.00
C LEU A 414 -12.17 3.15 -19.16
N GLY A 415 -11.47 2.20 -19.76
CA GLY A 415 -10.52 2.47 -20.85
C GLY A 415 -9.27 3.25 -20.43
N ASN A 416 -9.05 3.46 -19.13
CA ASN A 416 -7.89 4.18 -18.59
C ASN A 416 -6.77 3.25 -18.11
N TYR A 417 -6.85 1.98 -18.46
CA TYR A 417 -5.86 0.97 -18.09
C TYR A 417 -4.66 1.03 -19.03
N ILE A 418 -3.48 1.30 -18.51
CA ILE A 418 -2.21 1.33 -19.23
C ILE A 418 -1.48 0.01 -18.99
N ARG A 419 -1.16 -0.69 -20.05
CA ARG A 419 -0.43 -1.96 -19.97
C ARG A 419 1.08 -1.69 -19.97
N PRO A 420 1.84 -2.31 -19.05
CA PRO A 420 3.30 -2.19 -19.02
C PRO A 420 3.97 -2.55 -20.34
N ASP A 421 3.49 -3.59 -21.03
CA ASP A 421 4.03 -4.05 -22.31
C ASP A 421 3.88 -3.02 -23.45
N GLU A 422 2.85 -2.16 -23.43
CA GLU A 422 2.68 -1.08 -24.39
C GLU A 422 3.74 0.02 -24.19
N ILE A 423 4.05 0.36 -22.92
CA ILE A 423 5.12 1.29 -22.60
C ILE A 423 6.47 0.69 -23.01
N ILE A 424 6.73 -0.56 -22.64
CA ILE A 424 7.98 -1.27 -22.94
C ILE A 424 8.21 -1.35 -24.44
N LYS A 425 7.19 -1.66 -25.22
CA LYS A 425 7.27 -1.74 -26.69
C LYS A 425 7.60 -0.39 -27.33
N THR A 426 7.10 0.71 -26.76
CA THR A 426 7.22 2.06 -27.36
C THR A 426 8.49 2.79 -26.89
N TYR A 427 8.82 2.66 -25.61
CA TYR A 427 9.87 3.46 -24.95
C TYR A 427 11.02 2.62 -24.35
N GLY A 428 10.84 1.31 -24.23
CA GLY A 428 11.77 0.42 -23.54
C GLY A 428 11.45 0.24 -22.04
N ALA A 429 11.97 -0.83 -21.47
CA ALA A 429 11.71 -1.16 -20.05
C ALA A 429 12.30 -0.13 -19.07
N ASP A 430 13.43 0.48 -19.40
CA ASP A 430 14.10 1.46 -18.55
C ASP A 430 13.24 2.71 -18.29
N ILE A 431 12.37 3.08 -19.22
CA ILE A 431 11.46 4.23 -19.01
C ILE A 431 10.41 3.92 -17.93
N LEU A 432 9.87 2.70 -17.93
CA LEU A 432 8.91 2.29 -16.89
C LEU A 432 9.60 2.19 -15.52
N ARG A 433 10.82 1.67 -15.48
CA ARG A 433 11.64 1.62 -14.26
C ARG A 433 12.01 3.02 -13.76
N LEU A 434 12.35 3.93 -14.69
CA LEU A 434 12.64 5.32 -14.38
C LEU A 434 11.40 6.04 -13.81
N TRP A 435 10.20 5.76 -14.37
CA TRP A 435 8.95 6.25 -13.80
C TRP A 435 8.79 5.80 -12.34
N ALA A 436 8.97 4.51 -12.06
CA ALA A 436 8.85 3.98 -10.70
C ALA A 436 9.85 4.62 -9.72
N ALA A 437 11.08 4.92 -10.19
CA ALA A 437 12.10 5.60 -9.40
C ALA A 437 11.86 7.12 -9.27
N SER A 438 11.07 7.73 -10.15
CA SER A 438 10.84 9.19 -10.16
C SER A 438 9.74 9.65 -9.21
N VAL A 439 8.89 8.74 -8.73
CA VAL A 439 7.73 9.05 -7.89
C VAL A 439 7.99 8.70 -6.42
N ASP A 440 7.35 9.42 -5.50
CA ASP A 440 7.32 9.00 -4.10
C ASP A 440 6.28 7.89 -3.94
N TYR A 441 6.73 6.65 -4.06
CA TYR A 441 5.92 5.43 -3.99
C TYR A 441 5.18 5.24 -2.66
N ARG A 442 5.57 5.94 -1.58
CA ARG A 442 4.90 5.85 -0.26
C ARG A 442 3.45 6.36 -0.32
N ASN A 443 3.13 7.13 -1.35
CA ASN A 443 1.81 7.65 -1.65
C ASN A 443 1.23 7.02 -2.92
N ASP A 444 -0.07 7.23 -3.14
CA ASP A 444 -0.70 6.89 -4.40
C ASP A 444 -0.09 7.70 -5.54
N THR A 445 0.22 7.05 -6.65
CA THR A 445 0.94 7.64 -7.78
C THR A 445 0.10 7.62 -9.04
N LYS A 446 0.48 8.46 -10.01
CA LYS A 446 -0.19 8.52 -11.31
C LYS A 446 0.74 8.06 -12.42
N ILE A 447 0.16 7.39 -13.41
CA ILE A 447 0.84 7.06 -14.66
C ILE A 447 -0.04 7.48 -15.85
N GLY A 448 0.59 7.99 -16.91
CA GLY A 448 -0.09 8.44 -18.13
C GLY A 448 0.87 8.71 -19.27
N ASN A 449 0.34 8.81 -20.48
CA ASN A 449 1.16 9.02 -21.67
C ASN A 449 1.99 10.30 -21.62
N ASN A 450 1.46 11.39 -21.05
CA ASN A 450 2.20 12.65 -20.95
C ASN A 450 3.35 12.55 -19.96
N ILE A 451 3.14 11.89 -18.81
CA ILE A 451 4.18 11.64 -17.81
C ILE A 451 5.30 10.80 -18.43
N ILE A 452 4.97 9.72 -19.14
CA ILE A 452 5.94 8.85 -19.78
C ILE A 452 6.72 9.59 -20.87
N LYS A 453 6.08 10.45 -21.67
CA LYS A 453 6.76 11.30 -22.68
C LYS A 453 7.77 12.26 -22.04
N GLN A 454 7.42 12.91 -20.93
CA GLN A 454 8.34 13.80 -20.21
C GLN A 454 9.56 13.04 -19.69
N LEU A 455 9.35 11.85 -19.12
CA LEU A 455 10.45 11.00 -18.68
C LEU A 455 11.35 10.52 -19.83
N ALA A 456 10.75 10.24 -21.00
CA ALA A 456 11.53 9.88 -22.19
C ALA A 456 12.46 11.01 -22.64
N GLU A 457 12.09 12.27 -22.48
CA GLU A 457 12.98 13.41 -22.78
C GLU A 457 14.13 13.51 -21.76
N ILE A 458 13.87 13.24 -20.48
CA ILE A 458 14.92 13.18 -19.44
C ILE A 458 15.90 12.03 -19.74
N PHE A 459 15.37 10.86 -20.06
CA PHE A 459 16.17 9.70 -20.46
C PHE A 459 17.10 10.01 -21.65
N LYS A 460 16.56 10.70 -22.68
CA LYS A 460 17.36 11.14 -23.83
C LYS A 460 18.47 12.11 -23.43
N LYS A 461 18.22 13.03 -22.50
CA LYS A 461 19.26 13.95 -22.01
C LYS A 461 20.41 13.21 -21.37
N THR A 462 20.14 12.26 -20.46
CA THR A 462 21.16 11.42 -19.82
C THR A 462 21.96 10.63 -20.85
N ARG A 463 21.26 10.05 -21.86
CA ARG A 463 21.90 9.33 -22.97
C ARG A 463 22.82 10.25 -23.80
N ASN A 464 22.37 11.47 -24.12
CA ASN A 464 23.14 12.44 -24.88
C ASN A 464 24.40 12.90 -24.10
N THR A 465 24.27 13.11 -22.80
CA THR A 465 25.42 13.40 -21.92
C THR A 465 26.44 12.26 -21.97
N SER A 466 25.99 11.01 -21.82
CA SER A 466 26.88 9.84 -21.91
C SER A 466 27.54 9.73 -23.29
N ARG A 467 26.80 10.01 -24.37
CA ARG A 467 27.36 10.04 -25.74
C ARG A 467 28.44 11.10 -25.92
N PHE A 468 28.27 12.29 -25.30
CA PHE A 468 29.27 13.33 -25.31
C PHE A 468 30.56 12.88 -24.59
N LEU A 469 30.40 12.24 -23.42
CA LEU A 469 31.52 11.70 -22.66
C LEU A 469 32.32 10.67 -23.48
N LEU A 470 31.62 9.67 -24.01
CA LEU A 470 32.19 8.62 -24.86
C LEU A 470 32.93 9.20 -26.08
N GLY A 471 32.33 10.18 -26.76
CA GLY A 471 32.89 10.81 -27.94
C GLY A 471 34.19 11.61 -27.66
N ASN A 472 34.40 12.03 -26.41
CA ASN A 472 35.57 12.75 -26.00
C ASN A 472 36.64 11.89 -25.26
N LEU A 473 36.31 10.61 -25.03
CA LEU A 473 37.22 9.65 -24.36
C LEU A 473 37.81 8.59 -25.30
N PHE A 474 37.52 8.68 -26.61
CA PHE A 474 37.94 7.66 -27.59
C PHE A 474 39.47 7.44 -27.67
N ASP A 475 40.27 8.46 -27.37
CA ASP A 475 41.74 8.45 -27.40
C ASP A 475 42.38 8.57 -26.02
N PHE A 476 41.62 8.30 -24.97
CA PHE A 476 42.06 8.35 -23.57
C PHE A 476 42.39 6.95 -23.04
N ASN A 477 43.61 6.73 -22.62
CA ASN A 477 44.05 5.51 -21.93
C ASN A 477 44.28 5.84 -20.45
N PRO A 478 43.49 5.37 -19.50
CA PRO A 478 43.65 5.71 -18.09
C PRO A 478 45.00 5.30 -17.50
N ALA A 479 45.65 4.28 -18.06
CA ALA A 479 46.99 3.85 -17.60
C ALA A 479 48.12 4.83 -17.96
N GLU A 480 47.95 5.63 -19.01
CA GLU A 480 48.98 6.53 -19.55
C GLU A 480 48.63 8.01 -19.42
N ASP A 481 47.33 8.34 -19.55
CA ASP A 481 46.83 9.68 -19.75
C ASP A 481 46.18 10.29 -18.50
N TYR A 482 46.05 9.50 -17.40
CA TYR A 482 45.40 9.95 -16.17
C TYR A 482 46.21 11.05 -15.49
N VAL A 483 45.54 12.18 -15.21
CA VAL A 483 46.14 13.32 -14.52
C VAL A 483 45.79 13.26 -13.04
N ARG A 484 46.80 13.44 -12.16
CA ARG A 484 46.60 13.41 -10.71
C ARG A 484 45.74 14.59 -10.25
N TYR A 485 45.05 14.43 -9.16
CA TYR A 485 44.11 15.43 -8.62
C TYR A 485 44.78 16.79 -8.38
N GLU A 486 46.03 16.78 -7.87
CA GLU A 486 46.83 17.99 -7.58
C GLU A 486 47.13 18.82 -8.83
N ASP A 487 47.24 18.15 -9.97
CA ASP A 487 47.59 18.76 -11.26
C ASP A 487 46.37 19.22 -12.07
N LEU A 488 45.13 19.00 -11.53
CA LEU A 488 43.89 19.46 -12.12
C LEU A 488 43.65 20.95 -11.89
N THR A 489 42.91 21.61 -12.80
CA THR A 489 42.44 22.98 -12.59
C THR A 489 41.36 23.03 -11.50
N GLU A 490 41.12 24.20 -10.89
CA GLU A 490 40.09 24.35 -9.88
C GLU A 490 38.70 24.04 -10.44
N LEU A 491 38.43 24.36 -11.70
CA LEU A 491 37.16 23.96 -12.39
C LEU A 491 37.02 22.42 -12.48
N ASP A 492 38.12 21.72 -12.81
CA ASP A 492 38.13 20.25 -12.89
C ASP A 492 37.93 19.63 -11.50
N LYS A 493 38.57 20.17 -10.46
CA LYS A 493 38.41 19.76 -9.06
C LYS A 493 36.98 20.00 -8.58
N PHE A 494 36.38 21.13 -8.97
CA PHE A 494 34.98 21.42 -8.63
C PHE A 494 33.99 20.42 -9.28
N ALA A 495 34.24 20.04 -10.53
CA ALA A 495 33.43 19.01 -11.19
C ALA A 495 33.52 17.64 -10.49
N LEU A 496 34.72 17.25 -9.99
CA LEU A 496 34.89 16.04 -9.19
C LEU A 496 34.26 16.16 -7.81
N TYR A 497 34.28 17.33 -7.19
CA TYR A 497 33.60 17.61 -5.94
C TYR A 497 32.07 17.41 -6.10
N LYS A 498 31.46 17.96 -7.17
CA LYS A 498 30.05 17.75 -7.49
C LYS A 498 29.73 16.28 -7.78
N LEU A 499 30.63 15.56 -8.44
CA LEU A 499 30.48 14.12 -8.65
C LEU A 499 30.50 13.36 -7.32
N ASN A 500 31.35 13.76 -6.39
CA ASN A 500 31.44 13.16 -5.06
C ASN A 500 30.15 13.38 -4.27
N GLN A 501 29.61 14.61 -4.28
CA GLN A 501 28.30 14.91 -3.69
C GLN A 501 27.18 14.08 -4.30
N LEU A 502 27.19 13.86 -5.62
CA LEU A 502 26.22 12.99 -6.28
C LEU A 502 26.31 11.57 -5.74
N ILE A 503 27.52 10.99 -5.63
CA ILE A 503 27.72 9.62 -5.11
C ILE A 503 27.14 9.49 -3.70
N ASP A 504 27.47 10.42 -2.81
CA ASP A 504 26.98 10.39 -1.42
C ASP A 504 25.46 10.48 -1.36
N THR A 505 24.87 11.45 -2.06
CA THR A 505 23.44 11.68 -2.05
C THR A 505 22.63 10.53 -2.66
N VAL A 506 23.10 9.94 -3.78
CA VAL A 506 22.40 8.81 -4.38
C VAL A 506 22.58 7.53 -3.57
N THR A 507 23.73 7.35 -2.90
CA THR A 507 23.93 6.22 -1.98
C THR A 507 22.96 6.29 -0.81
N GLU A 508 22.89 7.46 -0.15
CA GLU A 508 21.93 7.69 0.94
C GLU A 508 20.47 7.47 0.47
N ALA A 509 20.12 7.96 -0.73
CA ALA A 509 18.80 7.78 -1.30
C ALA A 509 18.44 6.30 -1.50
N PHE A 510 19.39 5.47 -1.97
CA PHE A 510 19.19 4.04 -2.12
C PHE A 510 19.13 3.31 -0.77
N ASP A 511 20.00 3.64 0.18
CA ASP A 511 20.02 3.03 1.51
C ASP A 511 18.71 3.31 2.30
N ASN A 512 18.08 4.46 2.05
CA ASN A 512 16.80 4.85 2.63
C ASN A 512 15.59 4.53 1.77
N TYR A 513 15.77 3.88 0.60
CA TYR A 513 14.71 3.59 -0.38
C TYR A 513 13.96 4.84 -0.87
N GLU A 514 14.64 5.99 -0.97
CA GLU A 514 14.09 7.27 -1.43
C GLU A 514 14.45 7.53 -2.91
N PHE A 515 14.03 6.64 -3.81
CA PHE A 515 14.43 6.63 -5.22
C PHE A 515 14.11 7.92 -5.97
N TYR A 516 13.07 8.65 -5.57
CA TYR A 516 12.76 9.94 -6.17
C TYR A 516 13.87 10.99 -5.94
N LYS A 517 14.63 10.91 -4.84
CA LYS A 517 15.80 11.75 -4.59
C LYS A 517 16.94 11.40 -5.56
N TYR A 518 17.19 10.08 -5.76
CA TYR A 518 18.13 9.63 -6.79
C TYR A 518 17.79 10.22 -8.16
N PHE A 519 16.53 10.12 -8.58
CA PHE A 519 16.07 10.65 -9.86
C PHE A 519 16.32 12.16 -9.98
N GLN A 520 15.97 12.95 -8.96
CA GLN A 520 16.16 14.40 -8.94
C GLN A 520 17.64 14.78 -9.00
N GLN A 521 18.49 14.12 -8.22
CA GLN A 521 19.93 14.42 -8.19
C GLN A 521 20.62 14.04 -9.49
N LEU A 522 20.30 12.88 -10.05
CA LEU A 522 20.83 12.47 -11.35
C LEU A 522 20.44 13.46 -12.46
N GLN A 523 19.17 13.89 -12.48
CA GLN A 523 18.70 14.86 -13.45
C GLN A 523 19.38 16.21 -13.29
N ASN A 524 19.52 16.71 -12.05
CA ASN A 524 20.19 17.97 -11.77
C ASN A 524 21.64 17.92 -12.19
N PHE A 525 22.39 16.90 -11.80
CA PHE A 525 23.79 16.73 -12.16
C PHE A 525 23.99 16.66 -13.67
N ALA A 526 23.20 15.85 -14.38
CA ALA A 526 23.33 15.71 -15.83
C ALA A 526 22.95 16.99 -16.60
N ALA A 527 21.93 17.72 -16.17
CA ALA A 527 21.41 18.88 -16.87
C ALA A 527 22.13 20.19 -16.48
N VAL A 528 22.32 20.41 -15.18
CA VAL A 528 22.85 21.67 -14.64
C VAL A 528 24.37 21.59 -14.50
N ASP A 529 24.87 20.69 -13.65
CA ASP A 529 26.29 20.64 -13.33
C ASP A 529 27.15 20.21 -14.52
N LEU A 530 26.62 19.28 -15.34
CA LEU A 530 27.38 18.85 -16.54
C LEU A 530 26.99 19.63 -17.78
N SER A 531 25.79 19.46 -18.32
CA SER A 531 25.47 19.94 -19.68
C SER A 531 25.51 21.47 -19.79
N SER A 532 24.93 22.19 -18.81
CA SER A 532 24.83 23.66 -18.85
C SER A 532 26.10 24.36 -18.30
N PHE A 533 26.94 23.65 -17.61
CA PHE A 533 28.10 24.21 -16.96
C PHE A 533 29.41 23.55 -17.41
N TYR A 534 29.82 22.44 -16.78
CA TYR A 534 31.15 21.88 -16.99
C TYR A 534 31.44 21.51 -18.46
N LEU A 535 30.55 20.70 -19.06
CA LEU A 535 30.74 20.25 -20.45
C LEU A 535 30.71 21.39 -21.46
N ASP A 536 29.97 22.47 -21.20
CA ASP A 536 29.88 23.61 -22.07
C ASP A 536 31.22 24.41 -22.08
N ILE A 537 31.78 24.59 -20.89
CA ILE A 537 33.03 25.32 -20.71
C ILE A 537 34.23 24.55 -21.31
N VAL A 538 34.34 23.24 -21.06
CA VAL A 538 35.50 22.45 -21.43
C VAL A 538 35.59 22.08 -22.92
N LYS A 539 34.56 22.40 -23.73
CA LYS A 539 34.56 22.17 -25.20
C LYS A 539 35.80 22.76 -25.86
N ASP A 540 36.21 23.96 -25.46
CA ASP A 540 37.37 24.60 -26.01
C ASP A 540 38.66 23.78 -25.74
N ARG A 541 38.86 23.35 -24.51
CA ARG A 541 39.98 22.47 -24.12
C ARG A 541 39.99 21.13 -24.86
N LEU A 542 38.81 20.51 -25.02
CA LEU A 542 38.68 19.21 -25.69
C LEU A 542 38.96 19.28 -27.19
N TYR A 543 38.57 20.38 -27.85
CA TYR A 543 38.61 20.47 -29.31
C TYR A 543 39.82 21.29 -29.84
N THR A 544 40.33 22.24 -29.05
CA THR A 544 41.37 23.15 -29.50
C THR A 544 42.73 22.92 -28.86
N ALA A 545 42.80 22.31 -27.67
CA ALA A 545 44.11 22.01 -27.05
C ALA A 545 44.83 20.86 -27.79
N GLY A 546 46.14 20.79 -27.62
CA GLY A 546 46.99 19.75 -28.20
C GLY A 546 46.57 18.35 -27.70
N LYS A 547 46.64 17.36 -28.58
CA LYS A 547 46.17 16.00 -28.32
C LYS A 547 46.67 15.37 -27.02
N LYS A 548 47.96 15.60 -26.71
CA LYS A 548 48.64 15.08 -25.49
C LYS A 548 48.90 16.18 -24.44
N SER A 549 48.27 17.35 -24.58
CA SER A 549 48.45 18.43 -23.60
C SER A 549 47.87 18.08 -22.25
N LEU A 550 48.51 18.53 -21.18
CA LEU A 550 48.09 18.36 -19.82
C LEU A 550 46.62 18.86 -19.62
N SER A 551 46.31 20.04 -20.19
CA SER A 551 44.97 20.64 -20.08
C SER A 551 43.87 19.76 -20.67
N ARG A 552 44.10 19.12 -21.83
CA ARG A 552 43.15 18.21 -22.46
C ARG A 552 43.02 16.90 -21.67
N ARG A 553 44.18 16.33 -21.24
CA ARG A 553 44.20 15.07 -20.46
C ARG A 553 43.57 15.24 -19.07
N ALA A 554 43.79 16.39 -18.42
CA ALA A 554 43.12 16.72 -17.16
C ALA A 554 41.58 16.72 -17.33
N CYS A 555 41.08 17.40 -18.36
CA CYS A 555 39.66 17.38 -18.69
C CYS A 555 39.16 15.96 -18.97
N GLN A 556 39.90 15.16 -19.78
CA GLN A 556 39.48 13.76 -20.08
C GLN A 556 39.51 12.87 -18.84
N THR A 557 40.41 13.09 -17.89
CA THR A 557 40.42 12.39 -16.60
C THR A 557 39.10 12.62 -15.84
N VAL A 558 38.63 13.87 -15.79
CA VAL A 558 37.35 14.19 -15.15
C VAL A 558 36.19 13.58 -15.91
N LEU A 559 36.15 13.64 -17.24
CA LEU A 559 35.13 13.00 -18.05
C LEU A 559 35.10 11.47 -17.84
N TYR A 560 36.25 10.83 -17.71
CA TYR A 560 36.40 9.40 -17.44
C TYR A 560 35.77 9.04 -16.07
N GLU A 561 36.15 9.76 -15.00
CA GLU A 561 35.61 9.52 -13.67
C GLU A 561 34.07 9.73 -13.63
N ILE A 562 33.58 10.76 -14.31
CA ILE A 562 32.13 11.03 -14.45
C ILE A 562 31.44 9.86 -15.19
N LEU A 563 32.01 9.41 -16.32
CA LEU A 563 31.41 8.31 -17.10
C LEU A 563 31.36 7.01 -16.31
N GLN A 564 32.49 6.64 -15.65
CA GLN A 564 32.59 5.44 -14.83
C GLN A 564 31.60 5.45 -13.67
N THR A 565 31.39 6.61 -13.06
CA THR A 565 30.42 6.79 -11.97
C THR A 565 28.97 6.73 -12.48
N LEU A 566 28.63 7.54 -13.50
CA LEU A 566 27.27 7.61 -14.04
C LEU A 566 26.77 6.25 -14.51
N VAL A 567 27.59 5.51 -15.25
CA VAL A 567 27.20 4.19 -15.76
C VAL A 567 26.84 3.24 -14.61
N ARG A 568 27.58 3.28 -13.49
CA ARG A 568 27.32 2.42 -12.32
C ARG A 568 26.06 2.80 -11.57
N ILE A 569 25.82 4.10 -11.35
CA ILE A 569 24.60 4.56 -10.66
C ILE A 569 23.33 4.42 -11.51
N LEU A 570 23.46 4.27 -12.83
CA LEU A 570 22.33 3.98 -13.70
C LEU A 570 21.83 2.53 -13.57
N VAL A 571 22.71 1.58 -13.28
CA VAL A 571 22.41 0.12 -13.29
C VAL A 571 21.15 -0.27 -12.52
N PRO A 572 20.93 0.16 -11.26
CA PRO A 572 19.76 -0.30 -10.50
C PRO A 572 18.40 0.11 -11.11
N VAL A 573 18.38 1.21 -11.85
CA VAL A 573 17.13 1.76 -12.43
C VAL A 573 17.07 1.56 -13.94
N MET A 574 18.12 1.84 -14.65
CA MET A 574 18.21 1.81 -16.12
C MET A 574 19.30 0.83 -16.62
N PRO A 575 19.18 -0.47 -16.32
CA PRO A 575 20.21 -1.47 -16.62
C PRO A 575 20.50 -1.59 -18.12
N HIS A 576 19.50 -1.48 -18.98
CA HIS A 576 19.71 -1.59 -20.42
C HIS A 576 20.48 -0.40 -20.99
N GLN A 577 20.16 0.82 -20.53
CA GLN A 577 20.91 2.01 -20.91
C GLN A 577 22.35 1.97 -20.38
N ALA A 578 22.55 1.51 -19.15
CA ALA A 578 23.86 1.37 -18.55
C ALA A 578 24.74 0.41 -19.35
N GLU A 579 24.21 -0.76 -19.71
CA GLU A 579 24.91 -1.75 -20.53
C GLU A 579 25.19 -1.25 -21.95
N ASP A 580 24.24 -0.59 -22.62
CA ASP A 580 24.40 0.00 -23.95
C ASP A 580 25.57 1.03 -23.96
N ILE A 581 25.65 1.86 -22.92
CA ILE A 581 26.76 2.78 -22.72
C ILE A 581 28.06 2.01 -22.51
N TRP A 582 28.05 1.00 -21.63
CA TRP A 582 29.24 0.22 -21.30
C TRP A 582 29.81 -0.52 -22.50
N MET A 583 28.98 -1.10 -23.32
CA MET A 583 29.37 -1.75 -24.57
C MET A 583 30.12 -0.80 -25.54
N SER A 584 29.82 0.49 -25.44
CA SER A 584 30.46 1.56 -26.23
C SER A 584 31.72 2.15 -25.61
N VAL A 585 32.06 1.79 -24.36
CA VAL A 585 33.29 2.21 -23.67
C VAL A 585 34.49 1.51 -24.30
N PRO A 586 35.64 2.20 -24.57
CA PRO A 586 36.86 1.56 -25.03
C PRO A 586 37.37 0.47 -24.09
N GLU A 587 37.90 -0.64 -24.64
CA GLU A 587 38.32 -1.80 -23.85
C GLU A 587 39.34 -1.44 -22.74
N CYS A 588 40.30 -0.53 -23.01
CA CYS A 588 41.25 -0.07 -22.02
C CYS A 588 40.67 0.69 -20.83
N GLN A 589 39.40 1.04 -20.92
CA GLN A 589 38.61 1.75 -19.88
C GLN A 589 37.61 0.83 -19.16
N LYS A 590 37.43 -0.43 -19.62
CA LYS A 590 36.49 -1.42 -19.06
C LYS A 590 37.18 -2.24 -17.97
N CYS A 591 37.41 -1.66 -16.81
CA CYS A 591 38.03 -2.37 -15.70
C CYS A 591 37.28 -2.16 -14.38
N ASP A 592 37.44 -3.14 -13.49
CA ASP A 592 37.08 -3.03 -12.08
C ASP A 592 38.11 -2.19 -11.30
N LYS A 593 37.93 -2.04 -9.99
CA LYS A 593 38.87 -1.29 -9.10
C LYS A 593 40.24 -1.94 -8.98
N SER A 594 40.35 -3.23 -9.33
CA SER A 594 41.58 -4.00 -9.28
C SER A 594 42.30 -4.05 -10.63
N GLY A 595 41.74 -3.38 -11.66
CA GLY A 595 42.28 -3.33 -13.02
C GLY A 595 41.94 -4.56 -13.86
N ASN A 596 41.03 -5.44 -13.42
CA ASN A 596 40.59 -6.58 -14.21
C ASN A 596 39.55 -6.14 -15.23
N SER A 597 39.56 -6.75 -16.42
CA SER A 597 38.56 -6.48 -17.45
C SER A 597 37.15 -6.85 -16.94
N LEU A 598 36.19 -5.96 -17.17
CA LEU A 598 34.81 -6.11 -16.75
C LEU A 598 33.90 -6.27 -17.98
N GLU A 599 33.44 -7.48 -18.22
CA GLU A 599 32.63 -7.85 -19.40
C GLU A 599 31.29 -7.08 -19.43
N SER A 600 30.61 -6.94 -18.29
CA SER A 600 29.35 -6.25 -18.14
C SER A 600 29.40 -5.28 -16.97
N ILE A 601 28.77 -4.10 -17.12
CA ILE A 601 28.65 -3.13 -16.03
C ILE A 601 27.79 -3.66 -14.87
N LEU A 602 26.91 -4.62 -15.13
CA LEU A 602 26.09 -5.27 -14.12
C LEU A 602 26.89 -6.07 -13.09
N LEU A 603 28.14 -6.39 -13.41
CA LEU A 603 29.08 -7.08 -12.51
C LEU A 603 29.93 -6.10 -11.69
N SER A 604 29.77 -4.80 -11.89
CA SER A 604 30.57 -3.77 -11.19
C SER A 604 30.05 -3.50 -9.79
N ASP A 605 30.96 -3.04 -8.93
CA ASP A 605 30.61 -2.52 -7.61
C ASP A 605 29.93 -1.14 -7.69
N TRP A 606 29.18 -0.81 -6.66
CA TRP A 606 28.67 0.54 -6.44
C TRP A 606 29.81 1.55 -6.27
N PRO A 607 29.73 2.75 -6.87
CA PRO A 607 30.77 3.74 -6.73
C PRO A 607 30.86 4.26 -5.30
N LYS A 608 32.08 4.64 -4.89
CA LYS A 608 32.33 5.21 -3.57
C LYS A 608 32.88 6.62 -3.72
N ALA A 609 32.42 7.54 -2.87
CA ALA A 609 32.99 8.87 -2.75
C ALA A 609 34.49 8.78 -2.37
N ARG A 610 35.28 9.70 -2.91
CA ARG A 610 36.70 9.77 -2.66
C ARG A 610 37.02 10.94 -1.74
N PRO A 611 37.67 10.71 -0.59
CA PRO A 611 37.96 11.78 0.38
C PRO A 611 38.75 12.92 -0.20
N GLU A 612 39.68 12.64 -1.14
CA GLU A 612 40.52 13.65 -1.79
C GLU A 612 39.75 14.64 -2.68
N TRP A 613 38.53 14.27 -3.12
CA TRP A 613 37.64 15.16 -3.88
C TRP A 613 36.72 16.00 -3.00
N ASN A 614 36.72 15.76 -1.69
CA ASN A 614 35.83 16.46 -0.77
C ASN A 614 36.48 17.81 -0.32
N ASN A 615 36.32 18.83 -1.15
CA ASN A 615 36.81 20.18 -0.88
C ASN A 615 35.67 21.19 -0.88
N SER A 616 35.06 21.40 0.30
CA SER A 616 33.96 22.32 0.47
C SER A 616 34.29 23.79 0.21
N ALA A 617 35.56 24.18 0.28
CA ALA A 617 35.99 25.55 -0.06
C ALA A 617 35.72 25.89 -1.53
N LEU A 618 35.72 24.89 -2.42
CA LEU A 618 35.33 25.05 -3.82
C LEU A 618 33.88 25.42 -4.01
N GLU A 619 32.99 24.98 -3.10
CA GLU A 619 31.57 25.33 -3.16
C GLU A 619 31.34 26.84 -2.99
N ASP A 620 32.00 27.43 -1.97
CA ASP A 620 31.92 28.86 -1.70
C ASP A 620 32.55 29.68 -2.83
N GLU A 621 33.69 29.22 -3.34
CA GLU A 621 34.39 29.86 -4.43
C GLU A 621 33.58 29.86 -5.73
N PHE A 622 33.13 28.67 -6.15
CA PHE A 622 32.37 28.53 -7.38
C PHE A 622 30.95 29.07 -7.28
N SER A 623 30.35 29.19 -6.09
CA SER A 623 29.06 29.88 -5.92
C SER A 623 29.14 31.34 -6.41
N LYS A 624 30.23 32.06 -6.10
CA LYS A 624 30.47 33.43 -6.54
C LYS A 624 30.76 33.49 -8.05
N ILE A 625 31.56 32.56 -8.56
CA ILE A 625 31.90 32.46 -10.00
C ILE A 625 30.65 32.16 -10.84
N LEU A 626 29.79 31.22 -10.37
CA LEU A 626 28.54 30.86 -11.03
C LEU A 626 27.53 32.01 -11.03
N LYS A 627 27.42 32.75 -9.92
CA LYS A 627 26.57 33.96 -9.86
C LYS A 627 27.08 35.03 -10.87
N ALA A 628 28.40 35.26 -10.92
CA ALA A 628 28.97 36.17 -11.90
C ALA A 628 28.69 35.72 -13.35
N ARG A 629 28.86 34.41 -13.64
CA ARG A 629 28.53 33.83 -14.96
C ARG A 629 27.05 34.02 -15.34
N GLU A 630 26.14 33.86 -14.39
CA GLU A 630 24.70 34.08 -14.61
C GLU A 630 24.44 35.56 -15.00
N VAL A 631 24.94 36.50 -14.26
CA VAL A 631 24.80 37.96 -14.53
C VAL A 631 25.42 38.32 -15.88
N VAL A 632 26.62 37.79 -16.18
CA VAL A 632 27.31 37.99 -17.49
C VAL A 632 26.42 37.43 -18.62
N THR A 633 25.86 36.27 -18.46
CA THR A 633 24.99 35.64 -19.48
C THR A 633 23.75 36.53 -19.74
N ARG A 634 23.09 37.03 -18.67
CA ARG A 634 21.98 37.99 -18.78
C ARG A 634 22.38 39.31 -19.43
N ALA A 635 23.58 39.75 -19.24
CA ALA A 635 24.10 40.97 -19.88
C ALA A 635 24.32 40.79 -21.40
N ILE A 636 24.69 39.57 -21.85
CA ILE A 636 24.93 39.26 -23.26
C ILE A 636 23.69 38.93 -24.05
N GLU A 637 22.71 38.26 -23.43
CA GLU A 637 21.51 37.76 -24.14
C GLU A 637 20.68 38.83 -24.91
N PRO A 638 20.48 40.08 -24.40
CA PRO A 638 19.80 41.11 -25.17
C PRO A 638 20.56 41.47 -26.47
N LEU A 639 21.89 41.47 -26.42
CA LEU A 639 22.73 41.75 -27.61
C LEU A 639 22.61 40.64 -28.66
N ARG A 640 22.42 39.39 -28.24
CA ARG A 640 22.21 38.24 -29.13
C ARG A 640 20.78 38.26 -29.71
N ALA A 641 19.76 38.56 -28.90
CA ALA A 641 18.37 38.71 -29.34
C ALA A 641 18.27 39.84 -30.39
N ASP A 642 18.93 40.96 -30.20
CA ASP A 642 19.00 42.10 -31.13
C ASP A 642 19.91 41.86 -32.32
N LYS A 643 20.58 40.69 -32.41
CA LYS A 643 21.58 40.37 -33.45
C LYS A 643 22.74 41.35 -33.54
N LYS A 644 23.06 42.08 -32.47
CA LYS A 644 24.24 42.96 -32.39
C LYS A 644 25.53 42.14 -32.24
N VAL A 645 25.41 40.94 -31.66
CA VAL A 645 26.47 39.93 -31.62
C VAL A 645 25.91 38.59 -32.02
N GLY A 646 26.68 37.77 -32.74
CA GLY A 646 26.25 36.44 -33.20
C GLY A 646 26.62 35.37 -32.19
N SER A 647 27.65 35.57 -31.37
CA SER A 647 28.18 34.61 -30.39
C SER A 647 28.73 35.36 -29.18
N SER A 648 28.69 34.70 -28.00
CA SER A 648 29.33 35.21 -26.79
C SER A 648 30.87 35.38 -26.94
N LEU A 649 31.50 34.67 -27.89
CA LEU A 649 32.89 34.81 -28.20
C LEU A 649 33.22 36.13 -28.94
N GLU A 650 32.25 36.91 -29.39
CA GLU A 650 32.43 38.20 -30.04
C GLU A 650 32.54 39.37 -29.05
N VAL A 651 32.44 39.08 -27.75
CA VAL A 651 32.43 40.13 -26.73
C VAL A 651 33.58 39.97 -25.73
N ALA A 652 33.96 41.12 -25.16
CA ALA A 652 34.70 41.25 -23.92
C ALA A 652 33.72 41.68 -22.82
N VAL A 653 33.91 41.15 -21.61
CA VAL A 653 33.08 41.48 -20.45
C VAL A 653 33.92 42.07 -19.33
N TYR A 654 33.40 43.11 -18.69
CA TYR A 654 34.00 43.79 -17.56
C TYR A 654 33.05 43.70 -16.39
N VAL A 655 33.48 43.09 -15.31
CA VAL A 655 32.64 42.81 -14.14
C VAL A 655 33.13 43.61 -12.94
N SER A 656 32.25 44.42 -12.36
CA SER A 656 32.44 45.08 -11.07
C SER A 656 31.56 44.44 -10.04
N VAL A 657 32.09 44.12 -8.88
CA VAL A 657 31.39 43.57 -7.72
C VAL A 657 32.12 43.95 -6.43
N ASN A 658 31.38 44.23 -5.36
CA ASN A 658 31.98 44.69 -4.10
C ASN A 658 32.99 43.69 -3.51
N ASP A 659 32.64 42.40 -3.44
CA ASP A 659 33.57 41.32 -3.04
C ASP A 659 34.12 40.62 -4.27
N ASN A 660 35.18 41.19 -4.86
CA ASN A 660 35.78 40.70 -6.10
C ASN A 660 36.99 39.77 -5.90
N ALA A 661 37.37 39.45 -4.67
CA ALA A 661 38.61 38.73 -4.36
C ALA A 661 38.68 37.36 -5.08
N VAL A 662 37.61 36.59 -5.05
CA VAL A 662 37.48 35.28 -5.72
C VAL A 662 37.55 35.42 -7.23
N LEU A 663 36.87 36.39 -7.82
CA LEU A 663 36.89 36.62 -9.26
C LEU A 663 38.27 37.08 -9.73
N LYS A 664 38.97 37.97 -8.99
CA LYS A 664 40.33 38.39 -9.28
C LYS A 664 41.34 37.26 -9.20
N ALA A 665 41.23 36.38 -8.23
CA ALA A 665 42.06 35.20 -8.11
C ALA A 665 41.93 34.26 -9.33
N ASN A 666 40.77 34.20 -9.93
CA ASN A 666 40.42 33.34 -11.08
C ASN A 666 40.38 34.08 -12.41
N GLU A 667 40.76 35.35 -12.48
CA GLU A 667 40.59 36.23 -13.65
C GLU A 667 41.06 35.62 -14.97
N LYS A 668 42.18 34.87 -14.94
CA LYS A 668 42.72 34.19 -16.12
C LYS A 668 41.81 33.14 -16.71
N GLU A 669 40.97 32.48 -15.88
CA GLU A 669 40.06 31.44 -16.30
C GLU A 669 38.65 31.98 -16.59
N LEU A 670 38.32 33.20 -16.13
CA LEU A 670 36.97 33.74 -16.25
C LEU A 670 36.48 33.84 -17.71
N SER A 671 37.37 34.18 -18.65
CA SER A 671 36.99 34.22 -20.08
C SER A 671 36.53 32.85 -20.61
N ASN A 672 37.17 31.76 -20.11
CA ASN A 672 36.77 30.39 -20.45
C ASN A 672 35.43 30.04 -19.75
N ILE A 673 35.30 30.37 -18.46
CA ILE A 673 34.12 30.08 -17.66
C ILE A 673 32.88 30.83 -18.17
N PHE A 674 33.06 32.11 -18.58
CA PHE A 674 31.98 32.93 -19.15
C PHE A 674 31.73 32.64 -20.64
N ILE A 675 32.62 31.88 -21.29
CA ILE A 675 32.58 31.56 -22.73
C ILE A 675 32.63 32.88 -23.55
N THR A 676 33.60 33.76 -23.23
CA THR A 676 33.86 35.03 -23.91
C THR A 676 35.28 35.08 -24.42
N SER A 677 35.61 36.02 -25.30
CA SER A 677 36.99 36.17 -25.74
C SER A 677 37.89 36.82 -24.69
N GLN A 678 37.38 37.77 -23.93
CA GLN A 678 38.07 38.41 -22.81
C GLN A 678 37.08 38.58 -21.63
N ALA A 679 37.63 38.58 -20.40
CA ALA A 679 36.92 38.89 -19.18
C ALA A 679 37.84 39.64 -18.22
N TYR A 680 37.40 40.73 -17.65
CA TYR A 680 38.15 41.62 -16.77
C TYR A 680 37.36 41.93 -15.50
N ILE A 681 38.07 41.99 -14.37
CA ILE A 681 37.47 42.39 -13.08
C ILE A 681 37.95 43.81 -12.76
N THR A 682 37.06 44.79 -12.90
CA THR A 682 37.38 46.21 -12.74
C THR A 682 36.16 47.02 -12.32
N ASP A 683 36.41 48.10 -11.58
CA ASP A 683 35.37 49.07 -11.22
C ASP A 683 35.33 50.24 -12.23
N GLU A 684 36.23 50.27 -13.19
CA GLU A 684 36.25 51.28 -14.23
C GLU A 684 35.43 50.88 -15.44
N LYS A 685 34.52 51.76 -15.84
CA LYS A 685 33.66 51.53 -17.01
C LYS A 685 34.52 51.68 -18.29
N PRO A 686 34.53 50.66 -19.16
CA PRO A 686 35.26 50.74 -20.43
C PRO A 686 34.63 51.71 -21.43
N SER A 687 35.38 52.09 -22.47
CA SER A 687 34.81 52.75 -23.63
C SER A 687 34.02 51.77 -24.49
N ASP A 688 33.16 52.33 -25.39
CA ASP A 688 32.41 51.56 -26.40
C ASP A 688 31.51 50.41 -25.85
N VAL A 689 30.86 50.66 -24.73
CA VAL A 689 29.94 49.75 -24.09
C VAL A 689 28.69 49.49 -24.98
N LEU A 690 28.48 48.25 -25.35
CA LEU A 690 27.30 47.76 -26.10
C LEU A 690 26.07 47.53 -25.21
N ASN A 691 26.29 47.07 -23.97
CA ASN A 691 25.29 46.89 -22.95
C ASN A 691 25.86 47.05 -21.56
N GLU A 692 25.08 47.62 -20.66
CA GLU A 692 25.35 47.70 -19.23
C GLU A 692 24.19 46.99 -18.51
N TYR A 693 24.53 46.05 -17.65
CA TYR A 693 23.58 45.27 -16.88
C TYR A 693 23.93 45.29 -15.39
N LYS A 694 22.92 45.53 -14.56
CA LYS A 694 23.09 45.58 -13.11
C LYS A 694 22.13 44.63 -12.43
N GLU A 695 22.68 43.85 -11.53
CA GLU A 695 21.89 42.94 -10.69
C GLU A 695 22.59 42.75 -9.34
N ASP A 696 21.86 42.99 -8.26
CA ASP A 696 22.42 43.02 -6.90
C ASP A 696 23.60 43.98 -6.80
N ASP A 697 24.75 43.51 -6.36
CA ASP A 697 26.02 44.24 -6.29
C ASP A 697 26.92 44.10 -7.53
N TYR A 698 26.43 43.37 -8.56
CA TYR A 698 27.14 43.20 -9.82
C TYR A 698 26.78 44.30 -10.83
N THR A 699 27.81 44.82 -11.48
CA THR A 699 27.69 45.64 -12.71
C THR A 699 28.51 44.98 -13.79
N VAL A 700 27.88 44.65 -14.92
CA VAL A 700 28.56 44.07 -16.07
C VAL A 700 28.45 44.99 -17.27
N TRP A 701 29.61 45.34 -17.83
CA TRP A 701 29.69 46.05 -19.09
C TRP A 701 30.13 45.08 -20.18
N VAL A 702 29.49 45.11 -21.30
CA VAL A 702 29.76 44.28 -22.46
C VAL A 702 30.26 45.17 -23.60
N THR A 703 31.41 44.86 -24.15
CA THR A 703 31.99 45.51 -25.32
C THR A 703 32.23 44.52 -26.45
N LYS A 704 32.60 44.98 -27.65
CA LYS A 704 33.15 44.08 -28.66
C LYS A 704 34.48 43.52 -28.18
N ALA A 705 34.76 42.25 -28.52
CA ALA A 705 36.02 41.64 -28.22
C ALA A 705 37.15 42.30 -29.02
N GLU A 706 38.33 42.39 -28.41
CA GLU A 706 39.54 42.94 -29.05
C GLU A 706 40.24 41.88 -29.92
N GLY A 707 40.82 42.33 -31.04
CA GLY A 707 41.57 41.47 -31.95
C GLY A 707 40.74 40.94 -33.11
N GLU A 708 41.16 39.88 -33.77
CA GLU A 708 40.52 39.23 -34.90
C GLU A 708 40.12 37.82 -34.54
N LYS A 709 39.10 37.29 -35.22
CA LYS A 709 38.55 35.96 -34.97
C LYS A 709 39.52 34.86 -35.40
N CYS A 710 40.01 34.10 -34.46
CA CYS A 710 40.86 32.93 -34.74
C CYS A 710 40.08 31.87 -35.53
N ALA A 711 40.65 31.41 -36.65
CA ALA A 711 40.00 30.43 -37.54
C ALA A 711 39.79 29.04 -36.85
N ARG A 712 40.51 28.73 -35.75
CA ARG A 712 40.47 27.45 -35.07
C ARG A 712 39.61 27.48 -33.80
N CYS A 713 39.90 28.38 -32.82
CA CYS A 713 39.15 28.42 -31.55
C CYS A 713 37.99 29.43 -31.56
N TRP A 714 37.86 30.28 -32.59
CA TRP A 714 36.85 31.29 -32.79
C TRP A 714 36.84 32.46 -31.79
N LYS A 715 37.79 32.47 -30.84
CA LYS A 715 38.00 33.61 -29.95
C LYS A 715 38.66 34.76 -30.70
N TYR A 716 38.38 36.00 -30.31
CA TYR A 716 38.99 37.19 -30.85
C TYR A 716 40.28 37.47 -30.09
N ARG A 717 41.40 37.44 -30.80
CA ARG A 717 42.77 37.56 -30.26
C ARG A 717 43.71 38.12 -31.33
N LYS A 718 44.96 38.42 -30.93
CA LYS A 718 46.03 38.70 -31.89
C LYS A 718 46.35 37.41 -32.66
N LEU A 719 46.31 37.50 -34.00
CA LEU A 719 46.54 36.35 -34.88
C LEU A 719 47.98 36.41 -35.47
N ASN A 720 48.45 35.22 -35.87
CA ASN A 720 49.65 35.06 -36.68
C ASN A 720 49.32 35.18 -38.20
N SER A 721 50.33 34.95 -39.10
CA SER A 721 50.17 34.96 -40.55
C SER A 721 49.17 33.94 -41.08
N ASP A 722 48.91 32.86 -40.32
CA ASP A 722 48.01 31.77 -40.72
C ASP A 722 46.59 31.98 -40.25
N GLY A 723 46.26 33.13 -39.65
CA GLY A 723 44.95 33.48 -39.16
C GLY A 723 44.55 32.75 -37.88
N ILE A 724 45.49 32.22 -37.11
CA ILE A 724 45.27 31.54 -35.84
C ILE A 724 45.99 32.23 -34.68
N CYS A 725 45.42 32.13 -33.47
CA CYS A 725 46.05 32.68 -32.28
C CYS A 725 47.23 31.82 -31.79
N GLN A 726 48.08 32.38 -30.91
CA GLN A 726 49.29 31.71 -30.44
C GLN A 726 49.00 30.36 -29.74
N GLU A 727 47.97 30.29 -28.90
CA GLU A 727 47.56 29.03 -28.25
C GLU A 727 47.19 27.94 -29.26
N CYS A 728 46.47 28.32 -30.33
CA CYS A 728 46.13 27.36 -31.39
C CYS A 728 47.35 26.96 -32.23
N LEU A 729 48.32 27.85 -32.43
CA LEU A 729 49.57 27.54 -33.10
C LEU A 729 50.40 26.54 -32.29
N ASP A 730 50.48 26.72 -30.97
CA ASP A 730 51.24 25.83 -30.08
C ASP A 730 50.53 24.44 -29.93
N ALA A 731 49.21 24.40 -30.06
CA ALA A 731 48.44 23.16 -30.00
C ALA A 731 48.55 22.26 -31.25
N ILE A 732 48.98 22.81 -32.40
CA ILE A 732 49.15 22.05 -33.67
C ILE A 732 50.61 21.72 -33.99
N LYS A 733 51.58 22.34 -33.29
CA LYS A 733 53.00 21.94 -33.28
C LYS A 733 53.20 20.67 -32.44
#